data_9ad3c6d6a1ab6b560e9e0d689bd1c309
#
_entry.id   9ad3c6d6a1ab6b560e9e0d689bd1c309
#
_cell.length_a   1.000
_cell.length_b   1.000
_cell.length_c   1.000
_cell.angle_alpha   90.00
_cell.angle_beta   90.00
_cell.angle_gamma   90.00
#
_symmetry.space_group_name_H-M   'P 1'
#
loop_
_entity.id
_entity.type
_entity.pdbx_description
1 polymer ?
#
loop_
_entity_poly.entity_id
_entity_poly.type
_entity_poly.pdbx_seq_one_letter_code
_entity_poly.pdbx_strand_id
1 'polypeptide(L)'
;MIRPFFVSLTLFGLLLSVRVWGYEFTHLTKDNNGLSYDGISAIMQDSRGFIWIGTYKGLNRYDGNTFKVYGMSEMGLDSDFVYSIVEDSEGNLWIGTDKGVCMYSYRQDRFIPLRTVSSEGSVITNKVTFITVEPDGRVWMLVNDQGCFAYDIHRGELHEWAYRKIGFSGFRKMLRCVDGDVWISRYHSNLYHADSSFREVHPVVLGDQSDFFEDDEIEGLFYAPDGSLLVASMKRGLSEVDLVAKRVEVLLALPENSLLQHAFLENDRNVWLSTSKGVWRYDLLTGESLCLRNDEMDMFSLSNDYTTCTFVDKDGGLWVGTKDAGVNYSGPSQNNFEKQYLADGESLENVLVSGFAEDEAGRIWVATEEKGLLVYDPQAHRTSKYRLEGIPSRICSICYDDGYLWFGTRVGLFRLDIAANRLKVYGVLKRVQGVNDPNVYMIYKTSDGEIFVGTTLGLFRYERSSDSFLEIPAFDGIFTTSAVEDPLHPGVVWFSSYANGVYCWDSISDKLVNYDASSGCGLTNDKICSIFIDHKARIWAVGFSIGVAMFDRESGRFTVYDRRNVQALTSDVFFKALEDKAGNLWLASDEGLVEFNPEIGGGYVYTRIDGLLDSKFTNSAFRSASGDMYFGSDNGFIRFNPEALPRTSNIPSVVLSSMQIGDHEARFAENLDLMSKISLDRENNSFGFNFSLLGLSAPFSNKVQCLLEGYESSWRDIAATKSVFYYNVPPGQYRLRVRAQSD
;
A
#
# COMPACT_ATOMS: atom_id res chain seq x y z
N MET A 1 -23.25 -19.94 47.21
CA MET A 1 -23.45 -20.30 45.80
C MET A 1 -22.11 -20.56 45.17
N ILE A 2 -21.94 -21.74 44.63
CA ILE A 2 -20.66 -22.39 44.30
C ILE A 2 -20.16 -21.85 42.98
N ARG A 3 -18.93 -21.30 42.94
CA ARG A 3 -18.21 -20.99 41.71
C ARG A 3 -17.49 -22.26 41.25
N PRO A 4 -17.53 -22.59 39.94
CA PRO A 4 -16.77 -23.73 39.42
C PRO A 4 -15.30 -23.36 39.21
N PHE A 5 -14.42 -24.23 39.69
CA PHE A 5 -13.01 -24.29 39.38
C PHE A 5 -12.83 -24.64 37.91
N PHE A 6 -12.15 -23.79 37.14
CA PHE A 6 -11.62 -24.16 35.85
C PHE A 6 -10.20 -24.70 36.02
N VAL A 7 -10.03 -25.95 35.69
CA VAL A 7 -8.74 -26.64 35.59
C VAL A 7 -8.07 -26.18 34.28
N SER A 8 -6.94 -25.51 34.40
CA SER A 8 -6.07 -25.15 33.28
C SER A 8 -5.42 -26.42 32.72
N LEU A 9 -5.85 -26.84 31.56
CA LEU A 9 -5.17 -27.84 30.75
C LEU A 9 -4.15 -27.09 29.86
N THR A 10 -2.88 -27.15 30.21
CA THR A 10 -1.77 -26.73 29.36
C THR A 10 -1.64 -27.73 28.21
N LEU A 11 -2.26 -27.40 27.07
CA LEU A 11 -1.94 -28.04 25.79
C LEU A 11 -0.69 -27.36 25.22
N PHE A 12 0.41 -28.12 25.14
CA PHE A 12 1.54 -27.83 24.27
C PHE A 12 1.02 -27.96 22.83
N GLY A 13 0.47 -26.90 22.27
CA GLY A 13 0.09 -26.81 20.86
C GLY A 13 1.29 -26.41 20.04
N LEU A 14 1.63 -27.24 19.07
CA LEU A 14 2.47 -26.86 17.93
C LEU A 14 2.06 -25.45 17.48
N LEU A 15 3.00 -24.51 17.51
CA LEU A 15 2.90 -23.21 16.85
C LEU A 15 2.86 -23.45 15.33
N LEU A 16 1.69 -23.82 14.82
CA LEU A 16 1.31 -23.49 13.46
C LEU A 16 1.22 -21.97 13.44
N SER A 17 2.11 -21.32 12.72
CA SER A 17 2.02 -19.91 12.40
C SER A 17 0.70 -19.68 11.65
N VAL A 18 -0.35 -19.34 12.40
CA VAL A 18 -1.55 -18.79 11.80
C VAL A 18 -1.11 -17.45 11.26
N ARG A 19 -0.96 -17.32 9.94
CA ARG A 19 -0.76 -16.03 9.29
C ARG A 19 -1.93 -15.14 9.70
N VAL A 20 -1.61 -14.11 10.44
CA VAL A 20 -2.60 -13.09 10.80
C VAL A 20 -2.72 -12.18 9.58
N TRP A 21 -3.77 -12.36 8.85
CA TRP A 21 -4.19 -11.51 7.73
C TRP A 21 -4.47 -10.10 8.27
N GLY A 22 -3.74 -9.09 7.81
CA GLY A 22 -4.06 -7.73 8.18
C GLY A 22 -3.00 -6.63 7.97
N TYR A 23 -1.72 -6.94 7.87
CA TYR A 23 -0.69 -5.91 7.68
C TYR A 23 0.38 -6.39 6.70
N GLU A 24 0.37 -5.85 5.49
CA GLU A 24 1.43 -6.01 4.52
C GLU A 24 2.22 -4.70 4.42
N PHE A 25 3.53 -4.79 4.41
CA PHE A 25 4.40 -3.64 4.51
C PHE A 25 5.14 -3.34 3.20
N THR A 26 5.15 -2.07 2.84
CA THR A 26 6.11 -1.50 1.89
C THR A 26 7.32 -1.00 2.68
N HIS A 27 8.52 -1.31 2.22
CA HIS A 27 9.77 -0.93 2.88
C HIS A 27 10.34 0.33 2.23
N LEU A 28 10.46 1.40 3.02
CA LEU A 28 11.06 2.67 2.62
C LEU A 28 12.47 2.75 3.22
N THR A 29 13.47 2.78 2.36
CA THR A 29 14.89 2.72 2.76
C THR A 29 15.70 3.84 2.12
N LYS A 30 16.93 4.00 2.59
CA LYS A 30 17.90 4.94 2.01
C LYS A 30 18.14 4.63 0.52
N ASP A 31 18.32 3.37 0.17
CA ASP A 31 18.72 2.97 -1.19
C ASP A 31 17.55 3.00 -2.18
N ASN A 32 16.32 2.73 -1.72
CA ASN A 32 15.15 2.64 -2.60
C ASN A 32 14.39 3.97 -2.73
N ASN A 33 14.33 4.77 -1.66
CA ASN A 33 13.41 5.91 -1.58
C ASN A 33 14.10 7.23 -1.22
N GLY A 34 15.41 7.23 -0.92
CA GLY A 34 16.15 8.44 -0.57
C GLY A 34 16.00 8.90 0.88
N LEU A 35 15.65 7.99 1.78
CA LEU A 35 15.70 8.24 3.23
C LEU A 35 17.14 8.56 3.65
N SER A 36 17.34 9.44 4.62
CA SER A 36 18.70 9.86 5.04
C SER A 36 19.51 8.73 5.67
N TYR A 37 18.84 7.83 6.42
CA TYR A 37 19.45 6.69 7.10
C TYR A 37 18.38 5.65 7.47
N ASP A 38 18.75 4.36 7.53
CA ASP A 38 17.82 3.27 7.80
C ASP A 38 17.56 3.01 9.28
N GLY A 39 18.29 3.65 10.19
CA GLY A 39 17.99 3.63 11.64
C GLY A 39 16.99 4.73 11.99
N ILE A 40 15.78 4.33 12.35
CA ILE A 40 14.65 5.21 12.60
C ILE A 40 14.51 5.42 14.10
N SER A 41 14.22 6.64 14.54
CA SER A 41 14.09 7.01 15.94
C SER A 41 12.74 7.63 16.31
N ALA A 42 12.08 8.31 15.36
CA ALA A 42 10.78 8.93 15.58
C ALA A 42 9.99 9.03 14.25
N ILE A 43 8.68 8.90 14.33
CA ILE A 43 7.76 9.10 13.21
C ILE A 43 6.55 9.89 13.71
N MET A 44 6.12 10.89 12.96
CA MET A 44 4.88 11.62 13.21
C MET A 44 4.28 12.18 11.91
N GLN A 45 3.01 12.50 11.93
CA GLN A 45 2.33 13.26 10.87
C GLN A 45 1.99 14.65 11.37
N ASP A 46 2.33 15.69 10.60
CA ASP A 46 1.94 17.06 10.94
C ASP A 46 0.46 17.34 10.61
N SER A 47 -0.03 18.49 11.04
CA SER A 47 -1.41 18.91 10.82
C SER A 47 -1.78 19.02 9.35
N ARG A 48 -0.82 19.21 8.47
CA ARG A 48 -0.97 19.35 7.01
C ARG A 48 -1.01 18.00 6.30
N GLY A 49 -0.42 16.95 6.91
CA GLY A 49 -0.40 15.60 6.37
C GLY A 49 0.98 15.09 5.94
N PHE A 50 2.04 15.91 6.05
CA PHE A 50 3.40 15.40 5.84
C PHE A 50 3.83 14.42 6.93
N ILE A 51 4.49 13.35 6.55
CA ILE A 51 5.12 12.44 7.50
C ILE A 51 6.56 12.91 7.77
N TRP A 52 6.87 13.10 9.04
CA TRP A 52 8.20 13.48 9.49
C TRP A 52 8.86 12.28 10.16
N ILE A 53 10.07 11.96 9.71
CA ILE A 53 10.82 10.79 10.15
C ILE A 53 12.18 11.24 10.66
N GLY A 54 12.40 11.05 11.94
CA GLY A 54 13.70 11.22 12.60
C GLY A 54 14.54 9.98 12.43
N THR A 55 15.79 10.16 12.07
CA THR A 55 16.78 9.09 11.91
C THR A 55 18.03 9.37 12.75
N TYR A 56 18.95 8.43 12.78
CA TYR A 56 20.27 8.63 13.39
C TYR A 56 21.17 9.58 12.58
N LYS A 57 20.74 10.00 11.37
CA LYS A 57 21.45 10.93 10.49
C LYS A 57 20.49 11.85 9.72
N GLY A 58 19.82 12.73 10.43
CA GLY A 58 18.95 13.74 9.86
C GLY A 58 17.47 13.53 10.08
N LEU A 59 16.73 14.54 9.68
CA LEU A 59 15.28 14.61 9.68
C LEU A 59 14.79 14.52 8.24
N ASN A 60 13.74 13.75 8.02
CA ASN A 60 13.14 13.55 6.70
C ASN A 60 11.69 14.00 6.72
N ARG A 61 11.25 14.71 5.68
CA ARG A 61 9.87 15.04 5.41
C ARG A 61 9.40 14.27 4.19
N TYR A 62 8.39 13.44 4.34
CA TYR A 62 7.79 12.64 3.27
C TYR A 62 6.45 13.21 2.86
N ASP A 63 6.22 13.36 1.57
CA ASP A 63 5.02 13.93 0.97
C ASP A 63 4.10 12.90 0.31
N GLY A 64 4.30 11.62 0.59
CA GLY A 64 3.61 10.51 -0.06
C GLY A 64 4.33 9.98 -1.31
N ASN A 65 5.39 10.67 -1.78
CA ASN A 65 6.13 10.29 -2.97
C ASN A 65 7.65 10.37 -2.80
N THR A 66 8.14 11.47 -2.23
CA THR A 66 9.57 11.76 -2.10
C THR A 66 9.95 12.20 -0.69
N PHE A 67 11.21 11.98 -0.34
CA PHE A 67 11.80 12.49 0.89
C PHE A 67 12.57 13.79 0.65
N LYS A 68 12.27 14.81 1.46
CA LYS A 68 13.15 15.98 1.63
C LYS A 68 13.95 15.79 2.92
N VAL A 69 15.27 15.76 2.77
CA VAL A 69 16.21 15.49 3.87
C VAL A 69 16.76 16.79 4.44
N TYR A 70 16.83 16.87 5.77
CA TYR A 70 17.44 17.98 6.52
C TYR A 70 18.50 17.45 7.46
N GLY A 71 19.72 17.97 7.35
CA GLY A 71 20.88 17.61 8.16
C GLY A 71 21.23 18.67 9.20
N MET A 72 22.41 18.54 9.82
CA MET A 72 22.91 19.46 10.84
C MET A 72 22.96 20.92 10.38
N SER A 73 23.40 21.15 9.13
CA SER A 73 23.54 22.50 8.58
C SER A 73 22.21 23.23 8.48
N GLU A 74 21.17 22.53 8.06
CA GLU A 74 19.82 23.07 7.95
C GLU A 74 19.17 23.31 9.32
N MET A 75 19.36 22.36 10.25
CA MET A 75 18.82 22.46 11.61
C MET A 75 19.60 23.45 12.49
N GLY A 76 20.81 23.80 12.11
CA GLY A 76 21.66 24.73 12.86
C GLY A 76 22.10 24.20 14.21
N LEU A 77 22.18 22.86 14.36
CA LEU A 77 22.61 22.14 15.54
C LEU A 77 23.93 21.39 15.29
N ASP A 78 24.60 21.03 16.38
CA ASP A 78 25.86 20.26 16.33
C ASP A 78 25.61 18.73 16.20
N SER A 79 24.40 18.31 15.92
CA SER A 79 24.02 16.93 15.66
C SER A 79 22.76 16.83 14.82
N ASP A 80 22.66 15.78 14.05
CA ASP A 80 21.53 15.38 13.25
C ASP A 80 20.81 14.11 13.75
N PHE A 81 21.23 13.59 14.92
CA PHE A 81 20.52 12.48 15.56
C PHE A 81 19.23 12.96 16.21
N VAL A 82 18.09 12.66 15.60
CA VAL A 82 16.76 13.06 16.06
C VAL A 82 16.18 12.02 17.02
N TYR A 83 15.67 12.45 18.18
CA TYR A 83 15.05 11.56 19.18
C TYR A 83 13.54 11.76 19.31
N SER A 84 13.07 12.98 19.13
CA SER A 84 11.68 13.34 19.35
C SER A 84 11.26 14.43 18.38
N ILE A 85 10.04 14.32 17.88
CA ILE A 85 9.42 15.31 17.00
C ILE A 85 7.99 15.50 17.49
N VAL A 86 7.56 16.77 17.65
CA VAL A 86 6.19 17.11 18.05
C VAL A 86 5.77 18.41 17.38
N GLU A 87 4.49 18.55 17.03
CA GLU A 87 3.91 19.76 16.47
C GLU A 87 3.24 20.60 17.57
N ASP A 88 3.42 21.93 17.53
CA ASP A 88 2.73 22.86 18.42
C ASP A 88 1.41 23.35 17.80
N SER A 89 0.63 24.10 18.59
CA SER A 89 -0.67 24.66 18.16
C SER A 89 -0.57 25.69 17.04
N GLU A 90 0.62 26.22 16.77
CA GLU A 90 0.89 27.15 15.65
C GLU A 90 1.37 26.42 14.39
N GLY A 91 1.51 25.07 14.46
CA GLY A 91 1.98 24.22 13.36
C GLY A 91 3.49 24.24 13.17
N ASN A 92 4.28 24.67 14.18
CA ASN A 92 5.72 24.52 14.16
C ASN A 92 6.11 23.16 14.73
N LEU A 93 7.22 22.60 14.26
CA LEU A 93 7.72 21.32 14.78
C LEU A 93 8.90 21.55 15.74
N TRP A 94 8.83 20.90 16.88
CA TRP A 94 9.90 20.87 17.87
C TRP A 94 10.69 19.58 17.75
N ILE A 95 11.97 19.69 17.50
CA ILE A 95 12.87 18.56 17.21
C ILE A 95 13.93 18.47 18.28
N GLY A 96 13.89 17.38 19.04
CA GLY A 96 14.89 17.04 20.06
C GLY A 96 15.99 16.18 19.48
N THR A 97 17.24 16.58 19.71
CA THR A 97 18.44 15.86 19.25
C THR A 97 19.32 15.48 20.44
N ASP A 98 20.45 14.84 20.18
CA ASP A 98 21.45 14.56 21.25
C ASP A 98 22.31 15.80 21.61
N LYS A 99 22.11 16.94 20.93
CA LYS A 99 22.81 18.21 21.15
C LYS A 99 21.88 19.41 21.22
N GLY A 100 20.71 19.25 21.81
CA GLY A 100 19.74 20.32 22.03
C GLY A 100 18.46 20.21 21.21
N VAL A 101 17.79 21.35 21.04
CA VAL A 101 16.48 21.45 20.40
C VAL A 101 16.51 22.47 19.29
N CYS A 102 15.84 22.18 18.18
CA CYS A 102 15.47 23.20 17.20
C CYS A 102 13.96 23.17 16.92
N MET A 103 13.44 24.31 16.49
CA MET A 103 12.07 24.45 16.02
C MET A 103 12.09 24.64 14.51
N TYR A 104 11.33 23.84 13.76
CA TYR A 104 11.04 24.15 12.37
C TYR A 104 9.81 25.07 12.34
N SER A 105 10.02 26.31 11.93
CA SER A 105 8.91 27.23 11.71
C SER A 105 8.32 27.01 10.32
N TYR A 106 7.12 26.48 10.26
CA TYR A 106 6.43 26.29 8.99
C TYR A 106 6.20 27.60 8.26
N ARG A 107 5.85 28.65 9.01
CA ARG A 107 5.62 29.97 8.41
C ARG A 107 6.85 30.52 7.69
N GLN A 108 8.04 30.29 8.26
CA GLN A 108 9.30 30.82 7.72
C GLN A 108 10.05 29.80 6.85
N ASP A 109 9.54 28.56 6.73
CA ASP A 109 10.20 27.40 6.06
C ASP A 109 11.67 27.25 6.47
N ARG A 110 11.95 27.35 7.77
CA ARG A 110 13.32 27.26 8.28
C ARG A 110 13.38 26.72 9.69
N PHE A 111 14.53 26.16 10.02
CA PHE A 111 14.88 25.72 11.38
C PHE A 111 15.45 26.88 12.21
N ILE A 112 15.04 26.93 13.48
CA ILE A 112 15.46 27.92 14.46
C ILE A 112 15.96 27.15 15.69
N PRO A 113 17.29 27.11 15.94
CA PRO A 113 17.82 26.47 17.15
C PRO A 113 17.34 27.20 18.40
N LEU A 114 16.91 26.46 19.42
CA LEU A 114 16.50 27.02 20.70
C LEU A 114 17.73 27.37 21.53
N ARG A 115 18.13 28.63 21.50
CA ARG A 115 19.26 29.17 22.24
C ARG A 115 18.85 30.11 23.39
N THR A 116 17.57 30.07 23.76
CA THR A 116 17.02 30.85 24.84
C THR A 116 17.67 30.43 26.16
N VAL A 117 18.11 31.41 26.95
CA VAL A 117 18.66 31.16 28.30
C VAL A 117 17.50 30.98 29.27
N SER A 118 17.56 29.92 30.07
CA SER A 118 16.50 29.60 31.04
C SER A 118 16.44 30.59 32.18
N SER A 119 15.38 30.51 32.97
CA SER A 119 15.21 31.27 34.22
C SER A 119 16.39 31.09 35.23
N GLU A 120 17.11 29.96 35.12
CA GLU A 120 18.24 29.62 35.96
C GLU A 120 19.63 29.89 35.33
N GLY A 121 19.64 30.39 34.08
CA GLY A 121 20.86 30.75 33.37
C GLY A 121 21.45 29.65 32.50
N SER A 122 20.72 28.55 32.26
CA SER A 122 21.15 27.42 31.43
C SER A 122 20.68 27.55 29.99
N VAL A 123 21.41 26.89 29.08
CA VAL A 123 20.99 26.65 27.69
C VAL A 123 20.87 25.16 27.48
N ILE A 124 19.86 24.70 26.72
CA ILE A 124 19.68 23.29 26.38
C ILE A 124 20.75 22.88 25.37
N THR A 125 21.68 22.01 25.79
CA THR A 125 22.81 21.54 24.97
C THR A 125 22.97 20.02 24.97
N ASN A 126 22.28 19.34 25.88
CA ASN A 126 22.37 17.91 26.03
C ASN A 126 21.25 17.19 25.29
N LYS A 127 21.31 15.87 25.30
CA LYS A 127 20.31 14.98 24.67
C LYS A 127 18.91 15.26 25.21
N VAL A 128 17.99 15.54 24.27
CA VAL A 128 16.57 15.73 24.54
C VAL A 128 15.83 14.44 24.22
N THR A 129 15.42 13.73 25.26
CA THR A 129 14.84 12.38 25.15
C THR A 129 13.34 12.38 24.88
N PHE A 130 12.66 13.47 25.28
CA PHE A 130 11.22 13.58 25.19
C PHE A 130 10.78 15.04 25.07
N ILE A 131 9.84 15.30 24.19
CA ILE A 131 9.18 16.59 24.04
C ILE A 131 7.66 16.35 24.02
N THR A 132 6.92 17.20 24.70
CA THR A 132 5.44 17.25 24.61
C THR A 132 4.97 18.70 24.61
N VAL A 133 3.82 18.94 23.97
CA VAL A 133 3.21 20.27 23.85
C VAL A 133 1.87 20.27 24.55
N GLU A 134 1.62 21.30 25.34
CA GLU A 134 0.35 21.51 26.02
C GLU A 134 -0.57 22.43 25.23
N PRO A 135 -1.90 22.30 25.43
CA PRO A 135 -2.87 23.15 24.76
C PRO A 135 -2.71 24.66 25.03
N ASP A 136 -2.06 25.01 26.15
CA ASP A 136 -1.79 26.41 26.55
C ASP A 136 -0.54 27.00 25.88
N GLY A 137 0.12 26.25 24.99
CA GLY A 137 1.30 26.71 24.25
C GLY A 137 2.63 26.50 24.99
N ARG A 138 2.66 25.67 26.03
CA ARG A 138 3.91 25.28 26.68
C ARG A 138 4.49 24.03 26.05
N VAL A 139 5.78 24.09 25.69
CA VAL A 139 6.56 22.98 25.16
C VAL A 139 7.47 22.46 26.26
N TRP A 140 7.16 21.25 26.74
CA TRP A 140 7.95 20.59 27.78
C TRP A 140 9.03 19.70 27.15
N MET A 141 10.20 19.75 27.73
CA MET A 141 11.39 19.03 27.23
C MET A 141 12.11 18.33 28.39
N LEU A 142 12.33 17.05 28.27
CA LEU A 142 13.16 16.28 29.20
C LEU A 142 14.57 16.16 28.64
N VAL A 143 15.53 16.70 29.35
CA VAL A 143 16.91 16.84 28.90
C VAL A 143 17.83 16.05 29.81
N ASN A 144 18.59 15.11 29.24
CA ASN A 144 19.54 14.30 29.99
C ASN A 144 20.56 15.19 30.76
N ASP A 145 20.78 14.87 32.01
CA ASP A 145 21.73 15.51 32.91
C ASP A 145 21.52 17.02 33.12
N GLN A 146 20.49 17.63 32.54
CA GLN A 146 20.13 19.02 32.79
C GLN A 146 18.81 19.15 33.56
N GLY A 147 17.75 18.40 33.22
CA GLY A 147 16.48 18.42 33.95
C GLY A 147 15.28 18.51 33.06
N CYS A 148 14.22 19.13 33.58
CA CYS A 148 12.98 19.41 32.84
C CYS A 148 12.91 20.88 32.48
N PHE A 149 12.54 21.19 31.26
CA PHE A 149 12.38 22.55 30.75
C PHE A 149 10.99 22.74 30.19
N ALA A 150 10.42 23.96 30.31
CA ALA A 150 9.21 24.36 29.65
C ALA A 150 9.44 25.69 28.91
N TYR A 151 9.19 25.70 27.62
CA TYR A 151 9.25 26.89 26.79
C TYR A 151 7.82 27.39 26.51
N ASP A 152 7.57 28.66 26.89
CA ASP A 152 6.31 29.36 26.58
C ASP A 152 6.43 29.99 25.19
N ILE A 153 5.70 29.48 24.21
CA ILE A 153 5.78 29.94 22.81
C ILE A 153 5.25 31.38 22.64
N HIS A 154 4.32 31.81 23.49
CA HIS A 154 3.72 33.13 23.40
C HIS A 154 4.61 34.23 24.03
N ARG A 155 5.36 33.88 25.07
CA ARG A 155 6.24 34.81 25.78
C ARG A 155 7.70 34.72 25.33
N GLY A 156 8.09 33.59 24.71
CA GLY A 156 9.47 33.32 24.35
C GLY A 156 10.37 33.06 25.54
N GLU A 157 9.82 32.61 26.69
CA GLU A 157 10.49 32.39 27.92
C GLU A 157 10.79 30.91 28.17
N LEU A 158 11.99 30.57 28.64
CA LEU A 158 12.39 29.21 28.99
C LEU A 158 12.49 29.07 30.50
N HIS A 159 11.67 28.23 31.11
CA HIS A 159 11.70 27.88 32.51
C HIS A 159 12.44 26.55 32.68
N GLU A 160 13.20 26.46 33.81
CA GLU A 160 14.02 25.30 34.12
C GLU A 160 13.70 24.76 35.51
N TRP A 161 13.56 23.45 35.60
CA TRP A 161 13.58 22.69 36.85
C TRP A 161 14.78 21.75 36.82
N ALA A 162 15.95 22.30 37.21
CA ALA A 162 17.20 21.55 37.23
C ALA A 162 17.10 20.36 38.19
N TYR A 163 17.60 19.19 37.77
CA TYR A 163 17.50 17.96 38.55
C TYR A 163 18.10 18.07 39.98
N ARG A 164 19.09 18.97 40.21
CA ARG A 164 19.67 19.26 41.54
C ARG A 164 18.63 19.81 42.50
N LYS A 165 17.62 20.52 42.03
CA LYS A 165 16.53 21.07 42.84
C LYS A 165 15.43 20.06 43.09
N ILE A 166 15.18 19.14 42.14
CA ILE A 166 14.16 18.11 42.21
C ILE A 166 14.66 16.87 42.98
N GLY A 167 15.98 16.77 43.15
CA GLY A 167 16.62 15.69 43.92
C GLY A 167 16.94 14.42 43.11
N PHE A 168 16.67 14.38 41.81
CA PHE A 168 17.00 13.25 40.94
C PHE A 168 17.16 13.64 39.49
N SER A 169 17.86 12.78 38.70
CA SER A 169 18.13 12.93 37.28
C SER A 169 17.54 11.77 36.46
N GLY A 170 17.64 11.84 35.14
CA GLY A 170 17.32 10.72 34.27
C GLY A 170 15.83 10.59 33.94
N PHE A 171 15.13 11.69 33.76
CA PHE A 171 13.75 11.68 33.28
C PHE A 171 13.64 11.01 31.90
N ARG A 172 12.58 10.21 31.73
CA ARG A 172 12.37 9.45 30.50
C ARG A 172 11.07 9.79 29.79
N LYS A 173 9.95 9.75 30.51
CA LYS A 173 8.62 10.08 30.00
C LYS A 173 7.88 10.96 31.01
N MET A 174 6.93 11.71 30.48
CA MET A 174 6.07 12.59 31.25
C MET A 174 4.66 12.55 30.68
N LEU A 175 3.65 12.49 31.54
CA LEU A 175 2.24 12.61 31.18
C LEU A 175 1.57 13.59 32.14
N ARG A 176 0.93 14.64 31.59
CA ARG A 176 0.21 15.60 32.40
C ARG A 176 -1.19 15.12 32.74
N CYS A 177 -1.59 15.32 33.99
CA CYS A 177 -2.94 15.06 34.49
C CYS A 177 -3.90 16.18 34.14
N VAL A 178 -5.20 15.88 34.16
CA VAL A 178 -6.25 16.87 33.89
C VAL A 178 -6.26 18.00 34.97
N ASP A 179 -5.90 17.68 36.21
CA ASP A 179 -5.78 18.62 37.33
C ASP A 179 -4.51 19.48 37.29
N GLY A 180 -3.60 19.17 36.35
CA GLY A 180 -2.36 19.88 36.14
C GLY A 180 -1.13 19.25 36.77
N ASP A 181 -1.29 18.21 37.55
CA ASP A 181 -0.20 17.42 38.12
C ASP A 181 0.44 16.55 37.00
N VAL A 182 1.56 15.89 37.29
CA VAL A 182 2.40 15.24 36.29
C VAL A 182 2.84 13.85 36.71
N TRP A 183 2.62 12.86 35.87
CA TRP A 183 3.29 11.54 35.98
C TRP A 183 4.65 11.61 35.33
N ILE A 184 5.67 11.07 35.99
CA ILE A 184 7.06 11.08 35.51
C ILE A 184 7.66 9.71 35.66
N SER A 185 8.39 9.25 34.63
CA SER A 185 9.27 8.09 34.73
C SER A 185 10.76 8.48 34.70
N ARG A 186 11.59 7.62 35.24
CA ARG A 186 13.04 7.74 35.26
C ARG A 186 13.72 6.47 34.76
N TYR A 187 15.00 6.58 34.45
CA TYR A 187 15.86 5.42 34.22
C TYR A 187 15.95 4.54 35.49
N HIS A 188 15.76 3.24 35.34
CA HIS A 188 15.88 2.22 36.36
C HIS A 188 15.15 2.57 37.67
N SER A 189 13.91 3.06 37.55
CA SER A 189 13.16 3.49 38.73
C SER A 189 11.64 3.49 38.47
N ASN A 190 10.92 3.50 39.59
CA ASN A 190 9.47 3.53 39.65
C ASN A 190 8.81 4.73 38.94
N LEU A 191 7.49 4.69 38.87
CA LEU A 191 6.64 5.80 38.47
C LEU A 191 6.59 6.85 39.61
N TYR A 192 6.63 8.12 39.25
CA TYR A 192 6.55 9.26 40.16
C TYR A 192 5.36 10.13 39.79
N HIS A 193 4.80 10.76 40.83
CA HIS A 193 3.83 11.84 40.74
C HIS A 193 4.42 13.14 41.22
N ALA A 194 4.26 14.21 40.44
CA ALA A 194 4.74 15.55 40.77
C ALA A 194 3.59 16.55 40.71
N ASP A 195 3.60 17.55 41.61
CA ASP A 195 2.73 18.71 41.48
C ASP A 195 3.06 19.54 40.23
N SER A 196 2.12 20.35 39.77
CA SER A 196 2.28 21.18 38.55
C SER A 196 3.47 22.12 38.55
N SER A 197 4.06 22.39 39.73
CA SER A 197 5.22 23.26 39.95
C SER A 197 6.51 22.48 40.16
N PHE A 198 6.48 21.15 40.16
CA PHE A 198 7.60 20.24 40.47
C PHE A 198 8.27 20.54 41.82
N ARG A 199 7.54 21.06 42.79
CA ARG A 199 8.06 21.31 44.16
C ARG A 199 7.98 20.05 44.98
N GLU A 200 6.94 19.26 44.79
CA GLU A 200 6.73 17.99 45.47
C GLU A 200 6.74 16.88 44.43
N VAL A 201 7.68 15.95 44.53
CA VAL A 201 7.82 14.79 43.65
C VAL A 201 7.92 13.55 44.51
N HIS A 202 6.94 12.65 44.38
CA HIS A 202 6.85 11.46 45.23
C HIS A 202 6.76 10.19 44.37
N PRO A 203 7.39 9.08 44.78
CA PRO A 203 7.17 7.80 44.17
C PRO A 203 5.72 7.39 44.37
N VAL A 204 5.15 6.76 43.36
CA VAL A 204 3.77 6.23 43.39
C VAL A 204 3.74 5.00 44.28
N VAL A 205 2.88 5.01 45.32
CA VAL A 205 2.72 3.91 46.26
C VAL A 205 1.57 3.02 45.81
N LEU A 206 1.86 1.78 45.43
CA LEU A 206 0.92 0.80 44.89
C LEU A 206 0.67 -0.39 45.86
N GLY A 207 0.51 -0.10 47.14
CA GLY A 207 0.32 -1.12 48.16
C GLY A 207 1.50 -2.10 48.22
N ASP A 208 1.19 -3.40 48.19
CA ASP A 208 2.22 -4.46 48.19
C ASP A 208 3.01 -4.56 46.86
N GLN A 209 2.60 -3.81 45.82
CA GLN A 209 3.25 -3.75 44.52
C GLN A 209 4.04 -2.47 44.27
N SER A 210 4.42 -1.75 45.33
CA SER A 210 5.13 -0.47 45.25
C SER A 210 6.45 -0.55 44.46
N ASP A 211 7.11 -1.72 44.43
CA ASP A 211 8.36 -1.97 43.72
C ASP A 211 8.13 -2.59 42.33
N PHE A 212 6.87 -2.61 41.81
CA PHE A 212 6.53 -3.28 40.58
C PHE A 212 7.34 -2.77 39.39
N PHE A 213 7.61 -1.47 39.29
CA PHE A 213 8.41 -0.87 38.22
C PHE A 213 9.88 -0.60 38.64
N GLU A 214 10.32 -1.10 39.81
CA GLU A 214 11.70 -0.97 40.19
C GLU A 214 12.62 -1.71 39.22
N ASP A 215 13.76 -1.09 38.88
CA ASP A 215 14.72 -1.58 37.88
C ASP A 215 14.13 -1.82 36.48
N ASP A 216 13.01 -1.19 36.15
CA ASP A 216 12.41 -1.22 34.81
C ASP A 216 12.43 0.18 34.19
N GLU A 217 12.31 0.26 32.84
CA GLU A 217 12.24 1.53 32.12
C GLU A 217 10.85 1.70 31.51
N ILE A 218 10.18 2.80 31.83
CA ILE A 218 8.86 3.13 31.32
C ILE A 218 9.01 3.88 30.00
N GLU A 219 8.47 3.33 28.93
CA GLU A 219 8.53 3.85 27.55
C GLU A 219 7.23 4.48 27.08
N GLY A 220 6.14 4.30 27.80
CA GLY A 220 4.85 4.90 27.51
C GLY A 220 4.01 5.13 28.77
N LEU A 221 3.32 6.29 28.78
CA LEU A 221 2.36 6.67 29.79
C LEU A 221 1.13 7.23 29.07
N PHE A 222 -0.06 6.68 29.33
CA PHE A 222 -1.31 7.07 28.70
C PHE A 222 -2.45 7.00 29.69
N TYR A 223 -3.56 7.71 29.41
CA TYR A 223 -4.83 7.43 30.06
C TYR A 223 -5.69 6.53 29.18
N ALA A 224 -6.25 5.48 29.76
CA ALA A 224 -7.29 4.71 29.14
C ALA A 224 -8.62 5.51 29.10
N PRO A 225 -9.61 5.12 28.25
CA PRO A 225 -10.89 5.82 28.13
C PRO A 225 -11.69 5.90 29.45
N ASP A 226 -11.48 4.96 30.35
CA ASP A 226 -12.11 4.93 31.69
C ASP A 226 -11.36 5.80 32.73
N GLY A 227 -10.24 6.40 32.34
CA GLY A 227 -9.39 7.25 33.18
C GLY A 227 -8.32 6.50 33.98
N SER A 228 -8.19 5.18 33.83
CA SER A 228 -7.08 4.42 34.40
C SER A 228 -5.74 4.79 33.74
N LEU A 229 -4.63 4.62 34.47
CA LEU A 229 -3.31 4.93 33.96
C LEU A 229 -2.67 3.69 33.33
N LEU A 230 -2.39 3.77 32.04
CA LEU A 230 -1.65 2.74 31.28
C LEU A 230 -0.16 3.04 31.33
N VAL A 231 0.63 2.05 31.70
CA VAL A 231 2.08 2.10 31.80
C VAL A 231 2.69 1.03 30.90
N ALA A 232 3.45 1.44 29.92
CA ALA A 232 4.22 0.54 29.07
C ALA A 232 5.68 0.55 29.49
N SER A 233 6.19 -0.59 29.96
CA SER A 233 7.55 -0.72 30.50
C SER A 233 8.39 -1.74 29.73
N MET A 234 9.70 -1.54 29.73
CA MET A 234 10.65 -2.27 28.90
C MET A 234 10.64 -3.78 29.15
N LYS A 235 10.53 -4.20 30.41
CA LYS A 235 10.61 -5.61 30.78
C LYS A 235 9.24 -6.29 30.94
N ARG A 236 8.22 -5.52 31.37
CA ARG A 236 6.91 -6.08 31.78
C ARG A 236 5.83 -5.93 30.71
N GLY A 237 6.03 -5.06 29.73
CA GLY A 237 5.05 -4.80 28.68
C GLY A 237 4.01 -3.76 29.08
N LEU A 238 2.74 -4.00 28.77
CA LEU A 238 1.64 -3.09 29.06
C LEU A 238 0.95 -3.48 30.35
N SER A 239 0.84 -2.52 31.27
CA SER A 239 0.16 -2.67 32.55
C SER A 239 -0.84 -1.55 32.76
N GLU A 240 -1.92 -1.85 33.48
CA GLU A 240 -2.89 -0.89 33.97
C GLU A 240 -2.64 -0.62 35.46
N VAL A 241 -2.63 0.65 35.85
CA VAL A 241 -2.46 1.09 37.23
C VAL A 241 -3.74 1.68 37.75
N ASP A 242 -4.37 0.96 38.68
CA ASP A 242 -5.51 1.46 39.43
C ASP A 242 -4.99 2.25 40.68
N LEU A 243 -5.05 3.56 40.56
CA LEU A 243 -4.56 4.47 41.59
C LEU A 243 -5.44 4.47 42.86
N VAL A 244 -6.74 4.11 42.73
CA VAL A 244 -7.69 4.05 43.84
C VAL A 244 -7.52 2.76 44.64
N ALA A 245 -7.47 1.63 43.92
CA ALA A 245 -7.25 0.32 44.54
C ALA A 245 -5.75 0.08 44.86
N LYS A 246 -4.85 0.95 44.41
CA LYS A 246 -3.39 0.86 44.55
C LYS A 246 -2.82 -0.48 44.08
N ARG A 247 -3.23 -0.91 42.90
CA ARG A 247 -2.77 -2.17 42.31
C ARG A 247 -2.36 -2.00 40.86
N VAL A 248 -1.53 -2.92 40.40
CA VAL A 248 -1.11 -3.01 39.00
C VAL A 248 -1.60 -4.34 38.42
N GLU A 249 -2.16 -4.29 37.23
CA GLU A 249 -2.56 -5.46 36.44
C GLU A 249 -1.79 -5.46 35.12
N VAL A 250 -1.13 -6.59 34.80
CA VAL A 250 -0.45 -6.74 33.49
C VAL A 250 -1.47 -7.12 32.44
N LEU A 251 -1.70 -6.22 31.47
CA LEU A 251 -2.61 -6.44 30.35
C LEU A 251 -1.94 -7.26 29.25
N LEU A 252 -0.69 -6.96 28.91
CA LEU A 252 0.09 -7.68 27.91
C LEU A 252 1.53 -7.86 28.40
N ALA A 253 1.89 -9.10 28.74
CA ALA A 253 3.27 -9.46 29.06
C ALA A 253 4.08 -9.69 27.77
N LEU A 254 5.26 -9.10 27.69
CA LEU A 254 6.17 -9.33 26.55
C LEU A 254 6.93 -10.67 26.72
N PRO A 255 7.30 -11.35 25.62
CA PRO A 255 8.12 -12.55 25.66
C PRO A 255 9.48 -12.30 26.33
N GLU A 256 10.08 -13.36 26.90
CA GLU A 256 11.43 -13.28 27.47
C GLU A 256 12.45 -12.68 26.48
N ASN A 257 13.30 -11.79 27.01
CA ASN A 257 14.30 -11.06 26.22
C ASN A 257 13.70 -10.19 25.09
N SER A 258 12.45 -9.81 25.17
CA SER A 258 11.84 -8.77 24.34
C SER A 258 11.92 -7.44 25.10
N LEU A 259 12.57 -6.45 24.51
CA LEU A 259 12.74 -5.13 25.12
C LEU A 259 11.81 -4.14 24.42
N LEU A 260 10.93 -3.50 25.18
CA LEU A 260 10.09 -2.41 24.67
C LEU A 260 10.97 -1.20 24.33
N GLN A 261 10.74 -0.60 23.16
CA GLN A 261 11.43 0.59 22.66
C GLN A 261 10.53 1.82 22.64
N HIS A 262 9.26 1.61 22.31
CA HIS A 262 8.28 2.69 22.17
C HIS A 262 6.86 2.15 22.38
N ALA A 263 5.98 3.00 22.88
CA ALA A 263 4.56 2.72 22.99
C ALA A 263 3.75 3.89 22.41
N PHE A 264 2.65 3.58 21.74
CA PHE A 264 1.76 4.54 21.10
C PHE A 264 0.31 4.14 21.32
N LEU A 265 -0.54 5.06 21.78
CA LEU A 265 -1.98 4.86 21.91
C LEU A 265 -2.70 5.40 20.68
N GLU A 266 -3.42 4.51 19.99
CA GLU A 266 -4.23 4.80 18.82
C GLU A 266 -5.71 4.85 19.19
N ASN A 267 -6.37 5.99 18.93
CA ASN A 267 -7.83 6.15 19.02
C ASN A 267 -8.45 5.68 20.34
N ASP A 268 -7.76 5.86 21.46
CA ASP A 268 -8.22 5.43 22.80
C ASP A 268 -8.59 3.93 22.90
N ARG A 269 -8.20 3.12 21.93
CA ARG A 269 -8.55 1.71 21.86
C ARG A 269 -7.35 0.78 21.71
N ASN A 270 -6.47 1.05 20.77
CA ASN A 270 -5.33 0.19 20.48
C ASN A 270 -4.06 0.75 21.08
N VAL A 271 -3.30 -0.08 21.79
CA VAL A 271 -1.96 0.25 22.22
C VAL A 271 -0.95 -0.52 21.37
N TRP A 272 -0.09 0.23 20.69
CA TRP A 272 1.00 -0.31 19.90
C TRP A 272 2.30 -0.28 20.68
N LEU A 273 3.02 -1.40 20.69
CA LEU A 273 4.27 -1.58 21.40
C LEU A 273 5.36 -2.00 20.41
N SER A 274 6.32 -1.13 20.13
CA SER A 274 7.51 -1.46 19.35
C SER A 274 8.53 -2.15 20.23
N THR A 275 8.98 -3.33 19.83
CA THR A 275 9.90 -4.14 20.64
C THR A 275 11.12 -4.60 19.85
N SER A 276 12.13 -5.16 20.56
CA SER A 276 13.24 -5.84 19.90
C SER A 276 12.88 -7.16 19.21
N LYS A 277 11.60 -7.58 19.28
CA LYS A 277 11.08 -8.83 18.70
C LYS A 277 9.73 -8.62 18.00
N GLY A 278 9.62 -7.57 17.20
CA GLY A 278 8.44 -7.22 16.44
C GLY A 278 7.58 -6.13 17.10
N VAL A 279 6.45 -5.86 16.48
CA VAL A 279 5.46 -4.88 16.93
C VAL A 279 4.23 -5.60 17.47
N TRP A 280 3.77 -5.19 18.65
CA TRP A 280 2.57 -5.71 19.26
C TRP A 280 1.45 -4.68 19.19
N ARG A 281 0.24 -5.13 18.93
CA ARG A 281 -1.00 -4.37 19.12
C ARG A 281 -1.82 -5.03 20.22
N TYR A 282 -2.34 -4.23 21.14
CA TYR A 282 -3.26 -4.66 22.17
C TYR A 282 -4.55 -3.86 22.07
N ASP A 283 -5.69 -4.53 21.95
CA ASP A 283 -7.03 -3.92 21.93
C ASP A 283 -7.56 -3.83 23.36
N LEU A 284 -7.71 -2.61 23.87
CA LEU A 284 -8.16 -2.34 25.25
C LEU A 284 -9.61 -2.81 25.49
N LEU A 285 -10.43 -2.91 24.44
CA LEU A 285 -11.84 -3.30 24.57
C LEU A 285 -12.02 -4.82 24.62
N THR A 286 -11.30 -5.55 23.76
CA THR A 286 -11.45 -7.02 23.63
C THR A 286 -10.40 -7.80 24.41
N GLY A 287 -9.28 -7.18 24.79
CA GLY A 287 -8.13 -7.84 25.40
C GLY A 287 -7.32 -8.68 24.40
N GLU A 288 -7.62 -8.61 23.12
CA GLU A 288 -6.89 -9.33 22.08
C GLU A 288 -5.56 -8.68 21.76
N SER A 289 -4.55 -9.51 21.54
CA SER A 289 -3.22 -9.06 21.13
C SER A 289 -2.80 -9.67 19.80
N LEU A 290 -2.04 -8.88 19.03
CA LEU A 290 -1.47 -9.25 17.74
C LEU A 290 0.01 -8.92 17.74
N CYS A 291 0.86 -9.83 17.23
CA CYS A 291 2.28 -9.59 17.05
C CYS A 291 2.65 -9.65 15.56
N LEU A 292 3.23 -8.57 15.04
CA LEU A 292 3.78 -8.49 13.69
C LEU A 292 5.29 -8.68 13.76
N ARG A 293 5.84 -9.53 12.89
CA ARG A 293 7.27 -9.89 12.85
C ARG A 293 7.81 -9.94 11.44
N ASN A 294 9.13 -9.94 11.33
CA ASN A 294 9.81 -10.33 10.11
C ASN A 294 9.62 -11.82 9.84
N ASP A 295 9.33 -12.14 8.58
CA ASP A 295 9.32 -13.49 8.04
C ASP A 295 10.18 -13.45 6.76
N GLU A 296 11.34 -14.10 6.77
CA GLU A 296 12.26 -14.11 5.63
C GLU A 296 11.64 -14.72 4.35
N MET A 297 10.55 -15.47 4.51
CA MET A 297 9.80 -16.06 3.38
C MET A 297 8.67 -15.16 2.90
N ASP A 298 8.40 -14.04 3.58
CA ASP A 298 7.37 -13.06 3.25
C ASP A 298 7.97 -11.67 3.08
N MET A 299 8.20 -11.26 1.83
CA MET A 299 8.76 -9.96 1.49
C MET A 299 7.88 -8.76 1.90
N PHE A 300 6.63 -9.01 2.31
CA PHE A 300 5.69 -7.99 2.79
C PHE A 300 5.56 -8.00 4.32
N SER A 301 6.27 -8.84 5.01
CA SER A 301 6.41 -8.81 6.47
C SER A 301 7.24 -7.61 6.91
N LEU A 302 7.41 -7.40 8.21
CA LEU A 302 8.35 -6.36 8.71
C LEU A 302 9.76 -6.60 8.16
N SER A 303 10.45 -5.53 7.79
CA SER A 303 11.83 -5.59 7.28
C SER A 303 12.84 -6.06 8.34
N ASN A 304 12.53 -5.88 9.62
CA ASN A 304 13.34 -6.31 10.76
C ASN A 304 12.49 -6.41 12.03
N ASP A 305 12.78 -7.40 12.89
CA ASP A 305 12.10 -7.56 14.17
C ASP A 305 12.45 -6.49 15.21
N TYR A 306 13.63 -5.85 15.11
CA TYR A 306 14.01 -4.80 16.02
C TYR A 306 13.34 -3.48 15.63
N THR A 307 12.13 -3.26 16.13
CA THR A 307 11.34 -2.06 15.87
C THR A 307 11.60 -0.99 16.93
N THR A 308 11.66 0.28 16.51
CA THR A 308 12.06 1.41 17.34
C THR A 308 10.93 2.36 17.68
N CYS A 309 9.99 2.55 16.75
CA CYS A 309 8.83 3.40 16.92
C CYS A 309 7.68 2.95 16.03
N THR A 310 6.46 3.27 16.45
CA THR A 310 5.22 3.00 15.71
C THR A 310 4.35 4.25 15.72
N PHE A 311 3.69 4.50 14.60
CA PHE A 311 2.76 5.61 14.42
C PHE A 311 1.62 5.19 13.49
N VAL A 312 0.40 5.67 13.71
CA VAL A 312 -0.74 5.51 12.79
C VAL A 312 -1.11 6.88 12.27
N ASP A 313 -1.14 7.05 10.95
CA ASP A 313 -1.47 8.30 10.32
C ASP A 313 -2.99 8.59 10.31
N LYS A 314 -3.38 9.79 9.88
CA LYS A 314 -4.78 10.24 9.84
C LYS A 314 -5.66 9.41 8.90
N ASP A 315 -5.05 8.74 7.93
CA ASP A 315 -5.74 7.87 6.97
C ASP A 315 -5.83 6.42 7.45
N GLY A 316 -5.25 6.09 8.62
CA GLY A 316 -5.22 4.76 9.22
C GLY A 316 -4.04 3.91 8.76
N GLY A 317 -3.06 4.49 8.08
CA GLY A 317 -1.83 3.81 7.68
C GLY A 317 -0.89 3.59 8.86
N LEU A 318 -0.39 2.37 9.01
CA LEU A 318 0.55 1.98 10.05
C LEU A 318 2.00 2.19 9.59
N TRP A 319 2.74 2.95 10.36
CA TRP A 319 4.16 3.25 10.17
C TRP A 319 4.98 2.60 11.26
N VAL A 320 5.99 1.82 10.89
CA VAL A 320 6.88 1.14 11.84
C VAL A 320 8.33 1.43 11.47
N GLY A 321 9.03 2.12 12.37
CA GLY A 321 10.47 2.35 12.26
C GLY A 321 11.26 1.17 12.78
N THR A 322 12.39 0.87 12.15
CA THR A 322 13.32 -0.19 12.57
C THR A 322 14.68 0.39 12.94
N LYS A 323 15.49 -0.42 13.59
CA LYS A 323 16.83 -0.03 14.03
C LYS A 323 17.80 0.21 12.87
N ASP A 324 17.70 -0.56 11.78
CA ASP A 324 18.66 -0.61 10.68
C ASP A 324 18.10 -1.03 9.32
N ALA A 325 16.78 -1.18 9.20
CA ALA A 325 16.12 -1.65 7.97
C ALA A 325 15.04 -0.68 7.46
N GLY A 326 15.15 0.61 7.78
CA GLY A 326 14.27 1.67 7.29
C GLY A 326 12.90 1.71 7.97
N VAL A 327 11.93 2.23 7.24
CA VAL A 327 10.54 2.37 7.65
C VAL A 327 9.67 1.37 6.92
N ASN A 328 8.77 0.74 7.65
CA ASN A 328 7.73 -0.12 7.13
C ASN A 328 6.41 0.64 7.13
N TYR A 329 5.73 0.69 6.01
CA TYR A 329 4.41 1.31 5.86
C TYR A 329 3.37 0.29 5.42
N SER A 330 2.25 0.23 6.14
CA SER A 330 1.08 -0.55 5.77
C SER A 330 -0.13 0.37 5.71
N GLY A 331 -0.53 0.73 4.49
CA GLY A 331 -1.72 1.56 4.27
C GLY A 331 -3.02 0.75 4.40
N PRO A 332 -4.16 1.41 4.65
CA PRO A 332 -5.45 0.74 4.75
C PRO A 332 -5.86 0.03 3.44
N SER A 333 -5.35 0.49 2.31
CA SER A 333 -5.61 -0.10 0.99
C SER A 333 -4.67 -1.26 0.62
N GLN A 334 -3.56 -1.45 1.33
CA GLN A 334 -2.59 -2.50 0.99
C GLN A 334 -3.11 -3.93 1.20
N ASN A 335 -4.13 -4.11 2.00
CA ASN A 335 -4.78 -5.39 2.24
C ASN A 335 -5.95 -5.69 1.28
N ASN A 336 -6.18 -4.85 0.29
CA ASN A 336 -7.27 -5.01 -0.67
C ASN A 336 -7.05 -6.16 -1.65
N PHE A 337 -5.79 -6.52 -1.88
CA PHE A 337 -5.39 -7.55 -2.83
C PHE A 337 -4.68 -8.69 -2.12
N GLU A 338 -5.33 -9.85 -2.08
CA GLU A 338 -4.74 -11.06 -1.51
C GLU A 338 -3.63 -11.59 -2.41
N LYS A 339 -2.40 -11.58 -1.90
CA LYS A 339 -1.21 -12.09 -2.57
C LYS A 339 -1.02 -13.56 -2.27
N GLN A 340 -0.64 -14.35 -3.25
CA GLN A 340 -0.58 -15.79 -3.11
C GLN A 340 0.85 -16.32 -2.97
N TYR A 341 1.01 -17.30 -2.09
CA TYR A 341 2.25 -18.01 -1.80
C TYR A 341 2.03 -19.50 -1.83
N LEU A 342 3.08 -20.28 -2.11
CA LEU A 342 2.99 -21.73 -2.01
C LEU A 342 2.98 -22.19 -0.55
N ALA A 343 2.19 -23.22 -0.31
CA ALA A 343 1.99 -23.78 1.03
C ALA A 343 3.25 -24.42 1.66
N ASP A 344 4.25 -24.77 0.85
CA ASP A 344 5.54 -25.30 1.28
C ASP A 344 6.58 -24.18 1.53
N GLY A 345 6.16 -22.91 1.45
CA GLY A 345 7.01 -21.75 1.66
C GLY A 345 7.82 -21.34 0.42
N GLU A 346 7.71 -22.05 -0.72
CA GLU A 346 8.33 -21.59 -1.94
C GLU A 346 7.69 -20.28 -2.44
N SER A 347 8.50 -19.36 -2.91
CA SER A 347 8.05 -18.11 -3.54
C SER A 347 7.40 -18.36 -4.91
N LEU A 348 6.43 -17.52 -5.26
CA LEU A 348 5.91 -17.38 -6.62
C LEU A 348 6.62 -16.26 -7.39
N GLU A 349 7.70 -15.72 -6.87
CA GLU A 349 8.54 -14.74 -7.56
C GLU A 349 9.10 -15.33 -8.85
N ASN A 350 9.06 -14.56 -9.93
CA ASN A 350 9.40 -14.95 -11.30
C ASN A 350 8.59 -16.17 -11.81
N VAL A 351 7.36 -16.35 -11.33
CA VAL A 351 6.43 -17.38 -11.83
C VAL A 351 5.32 -16.69 -12.60
N LEU A 352 5.38 -16.79 -13.94
CA LEU A 352 4.36 -16.23 -14.82
C LEU A 352 3.10 -17.08 -14.75
N VAL A 353 1.99 -16.45 -14.37
CA VAL A 353 0.65 -17.07 -14.38
C VAL A 353 -0.01 -16.87 -15.74
N SER A 354 -0.40 -17.97 -16.40
CA SER A 354 -0.91 -17.99 -17.76
C SER A 354 -2.41 -18.28 -17.86
N GLY A 355 -3.05 -18.73 -16.77
CA GLY A 355 -4.49 -19.00 -16.79
C GLY A 355 -5.06 -19.52 -15.48
N PHE A 356 -6.39 -19.42 -15.38
CA PHE A 356 -7.17 -19.89 -14.23
C PHE A 356 -8.37 -20.71 -14.69
N ALA A 357 -8.79 -21.67 -13.89
CA ALA A 357 -10.04 -22.40 -14.04
C ALA A 357 -10.61 -22.79 -12.68
N GLU A 358 -11.93 -22.73 -12.48
CA GLU A 358 -12.60 -23.12 -11.24
C GLU A 358 -13.23 -24.51 -11.42
N ASP A 359 -13.04 -25.38 -10.45
CA ASP A 359 -13.69 -26.70 -10.43
C ASP A 359 -15.01 -26.69 -9.62
N GLU A 360 -15.74 -27.78 -9.64
CA GLU A 360 -17.04 -27.91 -8.93
C GLU A 360 -16.93 -27.79 -7.41
N ALA A 361 -15.75 -27.99 -6.85
CA ALA A 361 -15.46 -27.80 -5.43
C ALA A 361 -15.12 -26.34 -5.08
N GLY A 362 -15.10 -25.43 -6.06
CA GLY A 362 -14.72 -24.03 -5.91
C GLY A 362 -13.22 -23.81 -5.76
N ARG A 363 -12.39 -24.81 -6.05
CA ARG A 363 -10.93 -24.66 -6.07
C ARG A 363 -10.51 -24.00 -7.38
N ILE A 364 -9.52 -23.13 -7.30
CA ILE A 364 -8.98 -22.45 -8.47
C ILE A 364 -7.70 -23.16 -8.92
N TRP A 365 -7.74 -23.69 -10.12
CA TRP A 365 -6.59 -24.25 -10.80
C TRP A 365 -5.84 -23.14 -11.52
N VAL A 366 -4.53 -23.07 -11.28
CA VAL A 366 -3.67 -21.99 -11.77
C VAL A 366 -2.60 -22.61 -12.68
N ALA A 367 -2.59 -22.18 -13.92
CA ALA A 367 -1.58 -22.55 -14.91
C ALA A 367 -0.40 -21.60 -14.85
N THR A 368 0.82 -22.13 -14.88
CA THR A 368 2.06 -21.34 -14.84
C THR A 368 3.04 -21.75 -15.94
N GLU A 369 3.96 -20.84 -16.31
CA GLU A 369 4.99 -21.17 -17.29
C GLU A 369 6.24 -21.83 -16.67
N GLU A 370 6.41 -21.81 -15.33
CA GLU A 370 7.61 -22.34 -14.67
C GLU A 370 7.33 -23.52 -13.72
N LYS A 371 6.21 -23.49 -13.02
CA LYS A 371 5.88 -24.45 -11.96
C LYS A 371 4.78 -25.47 -12.32
N GLY A 372 4.22 -25.38 -13.54
CA GLY A 372 3.15 -26.26 -14.01
C GLY A 372 1.79 -25.89 -13.43
N LEU A 373 1.06 -26.87 -12.88
CA LEU A 373 -0.26 -26.68 -12.27
C LEU A 373 -0.15 -26.40 -10.77
N LEU A 374 -0.82 -25.32 -10.34
CA LEU A 374 -1.06 -25.03 -8.93
C LEU A 374 -2.56 -25.14 -8.65
N VAL A 375 -2.91 -25.37 -7.40
CA VAL A 375 -4.28 -25.37 -6.90
C VAL A 375 -4.39 -24.41 -5.73
N TYR A 376 -5.24 -23.44 -5.87
CA TYR A 376 -5.60 -22.51 -4.80
C TYR A 376 -6.94 -22.90 -4.19
N ASP A 377 -6.97 -23.08 -2.88
CA ASP A 377 -8.18 -23.31 -2.09
C ASP A 377 -8.64 -21.99 -1.45
N PRO A 378 -9.75 -21.38 -1.94
CA PRO A 378 -10.24 -20.10 -1.42
C PRO A 378 -10.71 -20.14 0.03
N GLN A 379 -11.11 -21.31 0.54
CA GLN A 379 -11.57 -21.48 1.93
C GLN A 379 -10.39 -21.59 2.90
N ALA A 380 -9.35 -22.29 2.48
CA ALA A 380 -8.14 -22.45 3.27
C ALA A 380 -7.12 -21.33 3.03
N HIS A 381 -7.36 -20.43 2.07
CA HIS A 381 -6.43 -19.38 1.62
C HIS A 381 -5.03 -19.94 1.34
N ARG A 382 -4.97 -21.05 0.61
CA ARG A 382 -3.75 -21.81 0.45
C ARG A 382 -3.53 -22.24 -0.99
N THR A 383 -2.35 -21.92 -1.52
CA THR A 383 -1.89 -22.38 -2.83
C THR A 383 -0.94 -23.58 -2.67
N SER A 384 -1.13 -24.62 -3.44
CA SER A 384 -0.28 -25.81 -3.44
C SER A 384 0.07 -26.24 -4.85
N LYS A 385 1.23 -26.85 -5.04
CA LYS A 385 1.63 -27.42 -6.33
C LYS A 385 0.94 -28.77 -6.54
N TYR A 386 0.26 -28.92 -7.68
CA TYR A 386 -0.31 -30.19 -8.09
C TYR A 386 0.78 -31.09 -8.69
N ARG A 387 1.03 -32.24 -8.07
CA ARG A 387 2.12 -33.16 -8.44
C ARG A 387 1.56 -34.41 -9.09
N LEU A 388 1.73 -34.52 -10.40
CA LEU A 388 1.45 -35.72 -11.17
C LEU A 388 2.54 -35.88 -12.23
N GLU A 389 3.08 -37.11 -12.39
CA GLU A 389 4.08 -37.39 -13.42
C GLU A 389 3.54 -37.16 -14.82
N GLY A 390 4.32 -36.50 -15.67
CA GLY A 390 3.95 -36.16 -17.05
C GLY A 390 3.29 -34.78 -17.24
N ILE A 391 3.00 -34.02 -16.18
CA ILE A 391 2.53 -32.62 -16.33
C ILE A 391 3.73 -31.73 -16.68
N PRO A 392 3.66 -31.01 -17.82
CA PRO A 392 4.72 -30.06 -18.20
C PRO A 392 4.80 -28.88 -17.21
N SER A 393 6.01 -28.34 -17.03
CA SER A 393 6.22 -27.14 -16.23
C SER A 393 5.68 -25.87 -16.90
N ARG A 394 5.56 -25.87 -18.24
CA ARG A 394 5.09 -24.71 -19.04
C ARG A 394 3.70 -24.97 -19.56
N ILE A 395 2.73 -24.28 -18.96
CA ILE A 395 1.32 -24.33 -19.36
C ILE A 395 0.93 -22.94 -19.84
N CYS A 396 0.28 -22.84 -21.01
CA CYS A 396 -0.06 -21.58 -21.66
C CYS A 396 -1.56 -21.24 -21.57
N SER A 397 -2.42 -22.24 -21.37
CA SER A 397 -3.88 -22.07 -21.26
C SER A 397 -4.50 -23.19 -20.46
N ILE A 398 -5.66 -22.94 -19.85
CA ILE A 398 -6.37 -23.89 -19.00
C ILE A 398 -7.87 -23.71 -19.09
N CYS A 399 -8.63 -24.82 -19.01
CA CYS A 399 -10.09 -24.81 -19.00
C CYS A 399 -10.63 -26.01 -18.23
N TYR A 400 -11.65 -25.80 -17.39
CA TYR A 400 -12.36 -26.88 -16.69
C TYR A 400 -13.59 -27.33 -17.45
N ASP A 401 -13.80 -28.64 -17.58
CA ASP A 401 -14.95 -29.24 -18.24
C ASP A 401 -15.35 -30.54 -17.54
N ASP A 402 -16.41 -30.49 -16.74
CA ASP A 402 -17.13 -31.65 -16.18
C ASP A 402 -16.19 -32.73 -15.57
N GLY A 403 -15.40 -32.34 -14.56
CA GLY A 403 -14.41 -33.20 -13.89
C GLY A 403 -13.07 -33.35 -14.61
N TYR A 404 -12.94 -32.78 -15.80
CA TYR A 404 -11.70 -32.77 -16.56
C TYR A 404 -11.07 -31.40 -16.58
N LEU A 405 -9.75 -31.36 -16.45
CA LEU A 405 -8.98 -30.15 -16.63
C LEU A 405 -8.19 -30.23 -17.94
N TRP A 406 -8.52 -29.36 -18.86
CA TRP A 406 -7.81 -29.20 -20.13
C TRP A 406 -6.73 -28.15 -19.98
N PHE A 407 -5.52 -28.42 -20.46
CA PHE A 407 -4.48 -27.41 -20.49
C PHE A 407 -3.59 -27.50 -21.73
N GLY A 408 -3.34 -26.35 -22.29
CA GLY A 408 -2.51 -26.16 -23.47
C GLY A 408 -1.06 -25.84 -23.08
N THR A 409 -0.14 -26.35 -23.85
CA THR A 409 1.31 -26.19 -23.62
C THR A 409 2.04 -25.90 -24.92
N ARG A 410 3.35 -25.71 -24.86
CA ARG A 410 4.22 -25.61 -26.04
C ARG A 410 4.58 -26.97 -26.65
N VAL A 411 4.10 -28.08 -26.09
CA VAL A 411 4.32 -29.44 -26.58
C VAL A 411 3.02 -30.18 -26.93
N GLY A 412 1.90 -29.48 -26.88
CA GLY A 412 0.57 -30.00 -27.23
C GLY A 412 -0.49 -29.77 -26.19
N LEU A 413 -1.63 -30.43 -26.37
CA LEU A 413 -2.80 -30.38 -25.52
C LEU A 413 -2.86 -31.58 -24.58
N PHE A 414 -3.26 -31.31 -23.33
CA PHE A 414 -3.40 -32.30 -22.27
C PHE A 414 -4.79 -32.25 -21.66
N ARG A 415 -5.27 -33.40 -21.18
CA ARG A 415 -6.50 -33.53 -20.38
C ARG A 415 -6.22 -34.33 -19.13
N LEU A 416 -6.47 -33.75 -17.97
CA LEU A 416 -6.39 -34.40 -16.68
C LEU A 416 -7.78 -34.80 -16.20
N ASP A 417 -8.01 -36.09 -15.94
CA ASP A 417 -9.13 -36.58 -15.17
C ASP A 417 -8.81 -36.39 -13.70
N ILE A 418 -9.48 -35.41 -13.04
CA ILE A 418 -9.16 -35.01 -11.68
C ILE A 418 -9.48 -36.12 -10.68
N ALA A 419 -10.62 -36.81 -10.88
CA ALA A 419 -11.06 -37.87 -9.96
C ALA A 419 -10.21 -39.13 -10.09
N ALA A 420 -9.86 -39.55 -11.32
CA ALA A 420 -9.04 -40.69 -11.59
C ALA A 420 -7.52 -40.43 -11.45
N ASN A 421 -7.14 -39.14 -11.28
CA ASN A 421 -5.73 -38.68 -11.28
C ASN A 421 -4.95 -39.21 -12.50
N ARG A 422 -5.56 -39.10 -13.69
CA ARG A 422 -5.03 -39.69 -14.93
C ARG A 422 -4.87 -38.64 -16.02
N LEU A 423 -3.68 -38.57 -16.59
CA LEU A 423 -3.33 -37.65 -17.66
C LEU A 423 -3.48 -38.31 -19.04
N LYS A 424 -4.15 -37.62 -19.96
CA LYS A 424 -4.19 -37.97 -21.39
C LYS A 424 -3.50 -36.88 -22.19
N VAL A 425 -2.68 -37.30 -23.16
CA VAL A 425 -1.94 -36.38 -24.04
C VAL A 425 -2.49 -36.51 -25.45
N TYR A 426 -2.85 -35.40 -26.08
CA TYR A 426 -3.30 -35.37 -27.47
C TYR A 426 -2.18 -34.98 -28.45
N GLY A 427 -1.02 -34.54 -27.93
CA GLY A 427 0.13 -34.19 -28.76
C GLY A 427 -0.11 -32.95 -29.64
N VAL A 428 0.49 -32.95 -30.83
CA VAL A 428 0.44 -31.86 -31.80
C VAL A 428 -0.84 -31.98 -32.64
N LEU A 429 -1.67 -30.92 -32.64
CA LEU A 429 -2.96 -30.90 -33.36
C LEU A 429 -2.77 -30.67 -34.88
N LYS A 430 -1.73 -29.95 -35.30
CA LYS A 430 -1.42 -29.67 -36.70
C LYS A 430 0.08 -29.77 -37.00
N ARG A 431 0.41 -30.29 -38.22
CA ARG A 431 1.78 -30.34 -38.75
C ARG A 431 1.79 -29.69 -40.13
N VAL A 432 2.62 -28.65 -40.31
CA VAL A 432 2.79 -27.96 -41.61
C VAL A 432 4.25 -28.06 -42.04
N GLN A 433 4.50 -28.70 -43.22
CA GLN A 433 5.83 -28.76 -43.89
C GLN A 433 7.05 -29.01 -42.98
N GLY A 434 6.92 -29.96 -42.05
CA GLY A 434 8.03 -30.31 -41.16
C GLY A 434 8.21 -29.39 -39.95
N VAL A 435 7.42 -28.34 -39.78
CA VAL A 435 7.34 -27.52 -38.57
C VAL A 435 6.30 -28.13 -37.67
N ASN A 436 6.72 -28.63 -36.52
CA ASN A 436 5.80 -29.00 -35.45
C ASN A 436 5.51 -27.74 -34.66
N ASP A 437 4.29 -27.20 -34.76
CA ASP A 437 3.82 -26.17 -33.85
C ASP A 437 2.81 -26.79 -32.88
N PRO A 438 3.25 -27.18 -31.71
CA PRO A 438 2.39 -27.77 -30.68
C PRO A 438 1.76 -26.71 -29.78
N ASN A 439 2.02 -25.41 -29.99
CA ASN A 439 1.64 -24.36 -29.05
C ASN A 439 0.12 -24.18 -29.01
N VAL A 440 -0.46 -24.44 -27.82
CA VAL A 440 -1.87 -24.25 -27.55
C VAL A 440 -2.01 -23.07 -26.58
N TYR A 441 -2.53 -21.94 -27.10
CA TYR A 441 -2.63 -20.69 -26.35
C TYR A 441 -4.05 -20.36 -25.87
N MET A 442 -5.06 -20.98 -26.44
CA MET A 442 -6.46 -20.76 -26.11
C MET A 442 -7.19 -22.10 -25.96
N ILE A 443 -7.95 -22.23 -24.88
CA ILE A 443 -8.98 -23.26 -24.72
C ILE A 443 -10.24 -22.54 -24.27
N TYR A 444 -11.31 -22.68 -25.03
CA TYR A 444 -12.58 -22.03 -24.75
C TYR A 444 -13.72 -23.05 -24.76
N LYS A 445 -14.55 -23.03 -23.73
CA LYS A 445 -15.76 -23.84 -23.63
C LYS A 445 -16.98 -22.94 -23.81
N THR A 446 -17.83 -23.30 -24.75
CA THR A 446 -19.10 -22.61 -24.97
C THR A 446 -20.17 -22.98 -23.95
N SER A 447 -21.22 -22.22 -23.86
CA SER A 447 -22.32 -22.44 -22.92
C SER A 447 -23.04 -23.77 -23.15
N ASP A 448 -23.10 -24.29 -24.40
CA ASP A 448 -23.63 -25.61 -24.78
C ASP A 448 -22.61 -26.76 -24.61
N GLY A 449 -21.38 -26.43 -24.15
CA GLY A 449 -20.34 -27.39 -23.81
C GLY A 449 -19.43 -27.81 -24.96
N GLU A 450 -19.44 -27.13 -26.11
CA GLU A 450 -18.42 -27.31 -27.15
C GLU A 450 -17.05 -26.76 -26.65
N ILE A 451 -15.94 -27.41 -27.02
CA ILE A 451 -14.61 -26.98 -26.71
C ILE A 451 -13.85 -26.60 -27.95
N PHE A 452 -13.36 -25.35 -27.98
CA PHE A 452 -12.47 -24.83 -29.00
C PHE A 452 -11.05 -24.73 -28.48
N VAL A 453 -10.09 -25.11 -29.34
CA VAL A 453 -8.65 -25.07 -29.04
C VAL A 453 -7.94 -24.24 -30.08
N GLY A 454 -7.39 -23.12 -29.68
CA GLY A 454 -6.63 -22.21 -30.53
C GLY A 454 -5.12 -22.46 -30.43
N THR A 455 -4.51 -22.54 -31.61
CA THR A 455 -3.05 -22.67 -31.77
C THR A 455 -2.52 -21.48 -32.57
N THR A 456 -1.19 -21.43 -32.76
CA THR A 456 -0.60 -20.44 -33.67
C THR A 456 -0.91 -20.70 -35.16
N LEU A 457 -1.37 -21.89 -35.50
CA LEU A 457 -1.64 -22.31 -36.88
C LEU A 457 -3.12 -22.54 -37.21
N GLY A 458 -4.04 -22.33 -36.28
CA GLY A 458 -5.46 -22.51 -36.53
C GLY A 458 -6.31 -22.80 -35.32
N LEU A 459 -7.59 -23.01 -35.56
CA LEU A 459 -8.63 -23.30 -34.57
C LEU A 459 -9.16 -24.73 -34.75
N PHE A 460 -9.35 -25.43 -33.65
CA PHE A 460 -9.83 -26.80 -33.61
C PHE A 460 -11.05 -26.92 -32.69
N ARG A 461 -12.01 -27.78 -33.06
CA ARG A 461 -13.17 -28.15 -32.25
C ARG A 461 -12.98 -29.57 -31.73
N TYR A 462 -13.24 -29.77 -30.45
CA TYR A 462 -13.24 -31.10 -29.85
C TYR A 462 -14.48 -31.88 -30.18
N GLU A 463 -14.31 -33.06 -30.76
CA GLU A 463 -15.40 -34.00 -31.08
C GLU A 463 -15.47 -35.07 -29.97
N ARG A 464 -16.48 -34.95 -29.09
CA ARG A 464 -16.65 -35.84 -27.93
C ARG A 464 -16.86 -37.31 -28.32
N SER A 465 -17.54 -37.56 -29.44
CA SER A 465 -17.89 -38.91 -29.92
C SER A 465 -16.66 -39.74 -30.31
N SER A 466 -15.68 -39.11 -30.91
CA SER A 466 -14.43 -39.74 -31.38
C SER A 466 -13.22 -39.45 -30.50
N ASP A 467 -13.41 -38.63 -29.45
CA ASP A 467 -12.34 -38.14 -28.55
C ASP A 467 -11.12 -37.60 -29.33
N SER A 468 -11.40 -36.77 -30.34
CA SER A 468 -10.42 -36.19 -31.27
C SER A 468 -10.74 -34.74 -31.60
N PHE A 469 -9.87 -34.09 -32.35
CA PHE A 469 -10.01 -32.68 -32.74
C PHE A 469 -10.20 -32.54 -34.24
N LEU A 470 -11.18 -31.73 -34.64
CA LEU A 470 -11.46 -31.35 -36.02
C LEU A 470 -10.99 -29.91 -36.25
N GLU A 471 -10.18 -29.72 -37.28
CA GLU A 471 -9.75 -28.40 -37.73
C GLU A 471 -10.92 -27.62 -38.31
N ILE A 472 -11.01 -26.31 -38.01
CA ILE A 472 -11.98 -25.39 -38.63
C ILE A 472 -11.26 -24.67 -39.77
N PRO A 473 -11.55 -25.01 -41.04
CA PRO A 473 -10.78 -24.53 -42.20
C PRO A 473 -10.79 -23.01 -42.37
N ALA A 474 -11.85 -22.34 -41.89
CA ALA A 474 -11.94 -20.88 -41.91
C ALA A 474 -10.85 -20.16 -41.08
N PHE A 475 -10.23 -20.85 -40.13
CA PHE A 475 -9.19 -20.31 -39.26
C PHE A 475 -7.78 -20.84 -39.60
N ASP A 476 -7.57 -21.40 -40.78
CA ASP A 476 -6.24 -21.89 -41.19
C ASP A 476 -5.19 -20.76 -41.15
N GLY A 477 -4.11 -20.98 -40.41
CA GLY A 477 -3.00 -20.02 -40.21
C GLY A 477 -3.33 -18.84 -39.31
N ILE A 478 -4.48 -18.79 -38.63
CA ILE A 478 -4.87 -17.70 -37.74
C ILE A 478 -4.47 -18.04 -36.29
N PHE A 479 -3.65 -17.19 -35.69
CA PHE A 479 -3.30 -17.29 -34.27
C PHE A 479 -4.39 -16.69 -33.38
N THR A 480 -5.24 -17.53 -32.79
CA THR A 480 -6.32 -17.10 -31.89
C THR A 480 -5.85 -17.02 -30.45
N THR A 481 -6.20 -15.93 -29.75
CA THR A 481 -5.74 -15.65 -28.38
C THR A 481 -6.85 -15.71 -27.34
N SER A 482 -8.10 -15.42 -27.72
CA SER A 482 -9.26 -15.46 -26.83
C SER A 482 -10.54 -15.67 -27.66
N ALA A 483 -11.60 -16.16 -27.01
CA ALA A 483 -12.92 -16.34 -27.61
C ALA A 483 -14.02 -15.96 -26.62
N VAL A 484 -15.20 -15.57 -27.16
CA VAL A 484 -16.41 -15.31 -26.39
C VAL A 484 -17.65 -15.52 -27.25
N GLU A 485 -18.69 -16.18 -26.69
CA GLU A 485 -19.99 -16.33 -27.38
C GLU A 485 -20.79 -15.04 -27.37
N ASP A 486 -21.50 -14.78 -28.44
CA ASP A 486 -22.44 -13.66 -28.52
C ASP A 486 -23.78 -14.04 -27.86
N PRO A 487 -24.16 -13.43 -26.73
CA PRO A 487 -25.39 -13.79 -26.02
C PRO A 487 -26.66 -13.40 -26.76
N LEU A 488 -26.56 -12.51 -27.78
CA LEU A 488 -27.70 -12.07 -28.60
C LEU A 488 -27.89 -12.91 -29.86
N HIS A 489 -26.85 -13.64 -30.28
CA HIS A 489 -26.87 -14.40 -31.54
C HIS A 489 -26.34 -15.82 -31.30
N PRO A 490 -27.21 -16.80 -30.96
CA PRO A 490 -26.77 -18.18 -30.74
C PRO A 490 -25.98 -18.73 -31.93
N GLY A 491 -24.86 -19.39 -31.64
CA GLY A 491 -23.94 -19.92 -32.64
C GLY A 491 -22.92 -18.93 -33.19
N VAL A 492 -22.99 -17.67 -32.78
CA VAL A 492 -21.96 -16.67 -33.10
C VAL A 492 -20.89 -16.62 -32.01
N VAL A 493 -19.64 -16.79 -32.40
CA VAL A 493 -18.48 -16.70 -31.51
C VAL A 493 -17.52 -15.66 -32.06
N TRP A 494 -17.07 -14.79 -31.14
CA TRP A 494 -16.06 -13.76 -31.41
C TRP A 494 -14.70 -14.26 -30.97
N PHE A 495 -13.69 -14.10 -31.85
CA PHE A 495 -12.33 -14.50 -31.59
C PHE A 495 -11.37 -13.29 -31.70
N SER A 496 -10.41 -13.21 -30.84
CA SER A 496 -9.27 -12.29 -30.99
C SER A 496 -8.07 -13.00 -31.62
N SER A 497 -7.25 -12.23 -32.35
CA SER A 497 -6.02 -12.71 -32.96
C SER A 497 -4.85 -11.80 -32.58
N TYR A 498 -3.67 -12.41 -32.36
CA TYR A 498 -2.45 -11.67 -32.07
C TYR A 498 -1.92 -10.82 -33.23
N ALA A 499 -2.33 -11.11 -34.47
CA ALA A 499 -1.78 -10.45 -35.65
C ALA A 499 -2.83 -10.00 -36.68
N ASN A 500 -4.09 -10.34 -36.51
CA ASN A 500 -5.11 -10.20 -37.55
C ASN A 500 -6.42 -9.54 -37.05
N GLY A 501 -6.40 -8.87 -35.87
CA GLY A 501 -7.56 -8.17 -35.35
C GLY A 501 -8.59 -9.09 -34.68
N VAL A 502 -9.87 -8.85 -34.97
CA VAL A 502 -11.02 -9.53 -34.36
C VAL A 502 -11.80 -10.27 -35.43
N TYR A 503 -12.21 -11.50 -35.17
CA TYR A 503 -13.04 -12.33 -36.02
C TYR A 503 -14.41 -12.56 -35.37
N CYS A 504 -15.46 -12.44 -36.19
CA CYS A 504 -16.81 -12.85 -35.86
C CYS A 504 -17.18 -14.05 -36.73
N TRP A 505 -17.43 -15.20 -36.12
CA TRP A 505 -17.75 -16.43 -36.79
C TRP A 505 -19.15 -16.93 -36.43
N ASP A 506 -20.01 -17.07 -37.41
CA ASP A 506 -21.30 -17.72 -37.27
C ASP A 506 -21.13 -19.20 -37.61
N SER A 507 -21.16 -20.06 -36.61
CA SER A 507 -20.96 -21.51 -36.76
C SER A 507 -22.10 -22.22 -37.49
N ILE A 508 -23.30 -21.60 -37.59
CA ILE A 508 -24.46 -22.15 -38.23
C ILE A 508 -24.39 -21.94 -39.75
N SER A 509 -24.03 -20.72 -40.17
CA SER A 509 -23.90 -20.38 -41.59
C SER A 509 -22.47 -20.54 -42.13
N ASP A 510 -21.50 -20.89 -41.27
CA ASP A 510 -20.06 -20.96 -41.53
C ASP A 510 -19.49 -19.65 -42.13
N LYS A 511 -20.08 -18.52 -41.73
CA LYS A 511 -19.65 -17.19 -42.18
C LYS A 511 -18.64 -16.58 -41.23
N LEU A 512 -17.45 -16.25 -41.73
CA LEU A 512 -16.40 -15.55 -41.01
C LEU A 512 -16.28 -14.11 -41.49
N VAL A 513 -16.26 -13.16 -40.56
CA VAL A 513 -16.01 -11.73 -40.81
C VAL A 513 -14.79 -11.31 -40.02
N ASN A 514 -13.85 -10.63 -40.67
CA ASN A 514 -12.66 -10.07 -40.04
C ASN A 514 -12.78 -8.56 -39.88
N TYR A 515 -12.37 -8.06 -38.71
CA TYR A 515 -12.24 -6.65 -38.35
C TYR A 515 -10.79 -6.37 -38.03
N ASP A 516 -10.06 -5.72 -38.91
CA ASP A 516 -8.66 -5.33 -38.74
C ASP A 516 -8.45 -3.82 -38.94
N ALA A 517 -7.27 -3.32 -38.59
CA ALA A 517 -6.97 -1.90 -38.73
C ALA A 517 -7.05 -1.39 -40.18
N SER A 518 -6.83 -2.25 -41.16
CA SER A 518 -6.87 -1.89 -42.60
C SER A 518 -8.31 -1.82 -43.14
N SER A 519 -9.26 -2.51 -42.52
CA SER A 519 -10.67 -2.54 -42.94
C SER A 519 -11.43 -1.25 -42.63
N GLY A 520 -10.81 -0.29 -41.94
CA GLY A 520 -11.48 0.94 -41.54
C GLY A 520 -12.54 0.74 -40.44
N CYS A 521 -12.49 -0.38 -39.73
CA CYS A 521 -13.44 -0.74 -38.67
C CYS A 521 -13.23 0.08 -37.39
N GLY A 522 -12.20 0.93 -37.28
CA GLY A 522 -11.93 1.77 -36.14
C GLY A 522 -10.82 1.23 -35.21
N LEU A 523 -10.36 -0.01 -35.39
CA LEU A 523 -9.17 -0.51 -34.70
C LEU A 523 -7.92 0.21 -35.17
N THR A 524 -7.00 0.49 -34.24
CA THR A 524 -5.72 1.16 -34.50
C THR A 524 -4.55 0.19 -34.65
N ASN A 525 -4.71 -1.06 -34.20
CA ASN A 525 -3.71 -2.13 -34.27
C ASN A 525 -4.41 -3.49 -34.31
N ASP A 526 -3.76 -4.50 -34.93
CA ASP A 526 -4.27 -5.85 -35.08
C ASP A 526 -3.85 -6.82 -33.98
N LYS A 527 -3.02 -6.39 -33.04
CA LYS A 527 -2.54 -7.23 -31.94
C LYS A 527 -3.52 -7.22 -30.77
N ILE A 528 -4.54 -8.07 -30.88
CA ILE A 528 -5.59 -8.18 -29.86
C ILE A 528 -5.22 -9.31 -28.90
N CYS A 529 -5.12 -9.01 -27.61
CA CYS A 529 -4.81 -9.98 -26.56
C CYS A 529 -6.05 -10.72 -26.08
N SER A 530 -7.17 -9.99 -25.90
CA SER A 530 -8.39 -10.55 -25.35
C SER A 530 -9.63 -9.86 -25.91
N ILE A 531 -10.71 -10.62 -25.99
CA ILE A 531 -12.07 -10.17 -26.31
C ILE A 531 -13.01 -10.64 -25.21
N PHE A 532 -13.99 -9.81 -24.84
CA PHE A 532 -15.04 -10.18 -23.90
C PHE A 532 -16.34 -9.44 -24.18
N ILE A 533 -17.44 -9.89 -23.59
CA ILE A 533 -18.75 -9.28 -23.70
C ILE A 533 -19.25 -8.92 -22.31
N ASP A 534 -19.70 -7.67 -22.14
CA ASP A 534 -20.20 -7.17 -20.87
C ASP A 534 -21.70 -7.55 -20.65
N HIS A 535 -22.24 -7.22 -19.46
CA HIS A 535 -23.63 -7.49 -19.09
C HIS A 535 -24.67 -6.78 -20.00
N LYS A 536 -24.25 -5.73 -20.73
CA LYS A 536 -25.09 -5.02 -21.72
C LYS A 536 -24.93 -5.59 -23.13
N ALA A 537 -24.27 -6.73 -23.28
CA ALA A 537 -23.95 -7.38 -24.54
C ALA A 537 -23.10 -6.52 -25.50
N ARG A 538 -22.30 -5.58 -24.95
CA ARG A 538 -21.29 -4.84 -25.71
C ARG A 538 -20.05 -5.70 -25.86
N ILE A 539 -19.42 -5.67 -27.02
CA ILE A 539 -18.22 -6.45 -27.31
C ILE A 539 -17.00 -5.53 -27.10
N TRP A 540 -16.07 -5.99 -26.32
CA TRP A 540 -14.87 -5.25 -25.97
C TRP A 540 -13.61 -6.02 -26.39
N ALA A 541 -12.64 -5.31 -26.97
CA ALA A 541 -11.34 -5.85 -27.33
C ALA A 541 -10.23 -5.05 -26.67
N VAL A 542 -9.21 -5.75 -26.15
CA VAL A 542 -8.01 -5.15 -25.53
C VAL A 542 -6.75 -5.78 -26.13
N GLY A 543 -5.68 -4.99 -26.23
CA GLY A 543 -4.44 -5.47 -26.85
C GLY A 543 -3.31 -4.45 -26.82
N PHE A 544 -2.32 -4.64 -27.68
CA PHE A 544 -1.15 -3.77 -27.76
C PHE A 544 -1.45 -2.48 -28.51
N SER A 545 -1.28 -1.34 -27.83
CA SER A 545 -1.43 0.01 -28.43
C SER A 545 -2.80 0.29 -29.07
N ILE A 546 -3.84 -0.38 -28.57
CA ILE A 546 -5.24 -0.12 -28.98
C ILE A 546 -6.07 0.49 -27.86
N GLY A 547 -5.52 0.54 -26.63
CA GLY A 547 -6.35 0.87 -25.47
C GLY A 547 -7.44 -0.17 -25.23
N VAL A 548 -8.66 0.30 -25.00
CA VAL A 548 -9.87 -0.51 -24.84
C VAL A 548 -10.83 -0.18 -25.98
N ALA A 549 -11.16 -1.13 -26.82
CA ALA A 549 -12.00 -0.94 -28.01
C ALA A 549 -13.38 -1.55 -27.82
N MET A 550 -14.45 -0.77 -27.95
CA MET A 550 -15.84 -1.21 -27.88
C MET A 550 -16.43 -1.30 -29.27
N PHE A 551 -16.98 -2.44 -29.61
CA PHE A 551 -17.68 -2.64 -30.89
C PHE A 551 -19.11 -2.12 -30.83
N ASP A 552 -19.42 -1.19 -31.72
CA ASP A 552 -20.79 -0.72 -31.98
C ASP A 552 -21.46 -1.60 -33.02
N ARG A 553 -22.50 -2.29 -32.60
CA ARG A 553 -23.24 -3.26 -33.45
C ARG A 553 -24.02 -2.59 -34.60
N GLU A 554 -24.43 -1.33 -34.44
CA GLU A 554 -25.20 -0.60 -35.46
C GLU A 554 -24.30 -0.13 -36.59
N SER A 555 -23.18 0.47 -36.26
CA SER A 555 -22.22 0.98 -37.25
C SER A 555 -21.26 -0.10 -37.77
N GLY A 556 -21.12 -1.22 -37.07
CA GLY A 556 -20.14 -2.26 -37.35
C GLY A 556 -18.69 -1.80 -37.14
N ARG A 557 -18.46 -0.85 -36.23
CA ARG A 557 -17.15 -0.24 -35.98
C ARG A 557 -16.77 -0.26 -34.53
N PHE A 558 -15.46 -0.22 -34.28
CA PHE A 558 -14.91 -0.06 -32.94
C PHE A 558 -14.74 1.42 -32.57
N THR A 559 -15.13 1.76 -31.36
CA THR A 559 -14.76 3.02 -30.69
C THR A 559 -13.64 2.72 -29.73
N VAL A 560 -12.52 3.44 -29.83
CA VAL A 560 -11.32 3.22 -29.01
C VAL A 560 -11.27 4.21 -27.87
N TYR A 561 -11.06 3.68 -26.67
CA TYR A 561 -10.75 4.42 -25.44
C TYR A 561 -9.26 4.23 -25.15
N ASP A 562 -8.50 5.31 -25.11
CA ASP A 562 -7.07 5.31 -24.85
C ASP A 562 -6.67 6.51 -23.98
N ARG A 563 -5.39 6.60 -23.58
CA ARG A 563 -4.89 7.68 -22.73
C ARG A 563 -5.04 9.10 -23.34
N ARG A 564 -5.35 9.23 -24.63
CA ARG A 564 -5.57 10.51 -25.31
C ARG A 564 -6.98 11.03 -25.10
N ASN A 565 -7.97 10.15 -24.94
CA ASN A 565 -9.38 10.50 -24.82
C ASN A 565 -10.01 10.09 -23.49
N VAL A 566 -9.36 9.22 -22.70
CA VAL A 566 -9.78 8.79 -21.36
C VAL A 566 -8.61 8.92 -20.40
N GLN A 567 -8.70 9.89 -19.52
CA GLN A 567 -7.61 10.22 -18.58
C GLN A 567 -7.30 9.13 -17.55
N ALA A 568 -8.30 8.30 -17.23
CA ALA A 568 -8.11 7.16 -16.32
C ALA A 568 -7.24 6.04 -16.89
N LEU A 569 -7.04 6.01 -18.20
CA LEU A 569 -6.20 5.02 -18.85
C LEU A 569 -4.76 5.54 -18.94
N THR A 570 -3.88 5.06 -18.07
CA THR A 570 -2.45 5.45 -18.03
C THR A 570 -1.64 4.74 -19.10
N SER A 571 -2.07 3.55 -19.53
CA SER A 571 -1.47 2.76 -20.60
C SER A 571 -2.39 2.64 -21.81
N ASP A 572 -1.82 2.34 -22.98
CA ASP A 572 -2.53 1.89 -24.18
C ASP A 572 -2.36 0.37 -24.41
N VAL A 573 -1.72 -0.34 -23.46
CA VAL A 573 -1.45 -1.78 -23.51
C VAL A 573 -2.25 -2.49 -22.43
N PHE A 574 -3.24 -3.27 -22.87
CA PHE A 574 -4.07 -4.07 -21.97
C PHE A 574 -4.09 -5.53 -22.42
N PHE A 575 -3.93 -6.44 -21.49
CA PHE A 575 -3.81 -7.87 -21.80
C PHE A 575 -5.11 -8.63 -21.61
N LYS A 576 -5.88 -8.30 -20.57
CA LYS A 576 -7.14 -8.95 -20.21
C LYS A 576 -8.09 -7.95 -19.58
N ALA A 577 -9.40 -8.21 -19.73
CA ALA A 577 -10.45 -7.44 -19.10
C ALA A 577 -11.49 -8.36 -18.47
N LEU A 578 -12.01 -7.96 -17.32
CA LEU A 578 -13.15 -8.56 -16.62
C LEU A 578 -14.13 -7.45 -16.23
N GLU A 579 -15.40 -7.81 -16.07
CA GLU A 579 -16.44 -6.90 -15.60
C GLU A 579 -16.87 -7.24 -14.16
N ASP A 580 -17.03 -6.21 -13.30
CA ASP A 580 -17.64 -6.38 -11.99
C ASP A 580 -19.17 -6.30 -12.04
N LYS A 581 -19.84 -6.47 -10.90
CA LYS A 581 -21.30 -6.38 -10.81
C LYS A 581 -21.85 -4.96 -10.99
N ALA A 582 -21.01 -3.96 -10.77
CA ALA A 582 -21.36 -2.54 -10.97
C ALA A 582 -21.22 -2.10 -12.44
N GLY A 583 -20.65 -2.95 -13.30
CA GLY A 583 -20.41 -2.68 -14.71
C GLY A 583 -19.10 -1.94 -14.99
N ASN A 584 -18.18 -1.88 -14.00
CA ASN A 584 -16.83 -1.39 -14.23
C ASN A 584 -15.97 -2.49 -14.86
N LEU A 585 -15.07 -2.09 -15.73
CA LEU A 585 -14.12 -2.97 -16.40
C LEU A 585 -12.80 -2.96 -15.63
N TRP A 586 -12.34 -4.14 -15.23
CA TRP A 586 -11.06 -4.37 -14.61
C TRP A 586 -10.05 -4.82 -15.65
N LEU A 587 -9.08 -3.96 -15.93
CA LEU A 587 -8.16 -4.08 -17.06
C LEU A 587 -6.75 -4.39 -16.55
N ALA A 588 -6.21 -5.57 -16.92
CA ALA A 588 -4.82 -5.94 -16.68
C ALA A 588 -3.90 -5.17 -17.64
N SER A 589 -2.97 -4.37 -17.14
CA SER A 589 -2.03 -3.61 -17.94
C SER A 589 -0.55 -3.89 -17.60
N ASP A 590 0.36 -3.26 -18.31
CA ASP A 590 1.80 -3.26 -18.03
C ASP A 590 2.22 -2.22 -16.97
N GLU A 591 1.28 -1.35 -16.53
CA GLU A 591 1.51 -0.29 -15.55
C GLU A 591 0.65 -0.41 -14.28
N GLY A 592 -0.17 -1.46 -14.17
CA GLY A 592 -1.06 -1.70 -13.03
C GLY A 592 -2.38 -2.34 -13.41
N LEU A 593 -3.29 -2.41 -12.45
CA LEU A 593 -4.66 -2.86 -12.63
C LEU A 593 -5.59 -1.65 -12.71
N VAL A 594 -6.35 -1.51 -13.78
CA VAL A 594 -7.22 -0.36 -14.00
C VAL A 594 -8.68 -0.75 -13.80
N GLU A 595 -9.36 -0.09 -12.86
CA GLU A 595 -10.82 -0.06 -12.80
C GLU A 595 -11.30 1.06 -13.74
N PHE A 596 -12.05 0.74 -14.76
CA PHE A 596 -12.57 1.68 -15.76
C PHE A 596 -14.08 1.63 -15.82
N ASN A 597 -14.75 2.75 -15.63
CA ASN A 597 -16.18 2.87 -15.81
C ASN A 597 -16.49 3.44 -17.21
N PRO A 598 -17.02 2.65 -18.13
CA PRO A 598 -17.26 3.09 -19.49
C PRO A 598 -18.41 4.09 -19.63
N GLU A 599 -19.29 4.22 -18.64
CA GLU A 599 -20.46 5.12 -18.70
C GLU A 599 -20.07 6.58 -18.42
N ILE A 600 -19.09 6.78 -17.52
CA ILE A 600 -18.62 8.10 -17.12
C ILE A 600 -17.26 8.47 -17.72
N GLY A 601 -16.56 7.49 -18.32
CA GLY A 601 -15.21 7.67 -18.84
C GLY A 601 -14.17 7.92 -17.76
N GLY A 602 -14.47 7.54 -16.50
CA GLY A 602 -13.61 7.66 -15.33
C GLY A 602 -13.04 6.31 -14.90
N GLY A 603 -12.09 6.32 -13.98
CA GLY A 603 -11.52 5.08 -13.45
C GLY A 603 -10.38 5.30 -12.49
N TYR A 604 -9.88 4.20 -11.94
CA TYR A 604 -8.82 4.16 -10.92
C TYR A 604 -7.71 3.21 -11.36
N VAL A 605 -6.45 3.59 -11.12
CA VAL A 605 -5.28 2.76 -11.41
C VAL A 605 -4.68 2.28 -10.11
N TYR A 606 -4.80 1.00 -9.84
CA TYR A 606 -4.17 0.34 -8.71
C TYR A 606 -2.72 -0.02 -9.06
N THR A 607 -1.83 0.20 -8.10
CA THR A 607 -0.39 -0.04 -8.20
C THR A 607 0.13 -0.79 -6.97
N ARG A 608 1.44 -0.97 -6.85
CA ARG A 608 2.07 -1.56 -5.65
C ARG A 608 1.76 -0.81 -4.36
N ILE A 609 1.55 0.51 -4.44
CA ILE A 609 1.21 1.32 -3.26
C ILE A 609 -0.19 0.99 -2.75
N ASP A 610 -1.08 0.58 -3.64
CA ASP A 610 -2.43 0.13 -3.31
C ASP A 610 -2.48 -1.33 -2.86
N GLY A 611 -1.33 -1.99 -2.77
CA GLY A 611 -1.20 -3.36 -2.32
C GLY A 611 -1.10 -4.40 -3.43
N LEU A 612 -0.89 -4.02 -4.70
CA LEU A 612 -0.64 -5.00 -5.75
C LEU A 612 0.74 -5.66 -5.57
N LEU A 613 0.80 -6.95 -5.91
CA LEU A 613 2.03 -7.73 -5.92
C LEU A 613 3.02 -7.18 -6.97
N ASP A 614 2.50 -6.84 -8.16
CA ASP A 614 3.26 -6.31 -9.28
C ASP A 614 2.45 -5.26 -10.04
N SER A 615 3.13 -4.44 -10.84
CA SER A 615 2.48 -3.53 -11.79
C SER A 615 2.32 -4.15 -13.18
N LYS A 616 2.99 -5.27 -13.46
CA LYS A 616 2.94 -5.96 -14.76
C LYS A 616 2.06 -7.20 -14.69
N PHE A 617 0.88 -7.09 -15.26
CA PHE A 617 -0.05 -8.18 -15.38
C PHE A 617 0.16 -8.97 -16.67
N THR A 618 -0.36 -10.21 -16.70
CA THR A 618 -0.34 -11.09 -17.85
C THR A 618 -1.69 -11.15 -18.55
N ASN A 619 -1.80 -11.92 -19.62
CA ASN A 619 -3.08 -12.19 -20.31
C ASN A 619 -3.95 -13.20 -19.53
N SER A 620 -3.79 -13.30 -18.23
CA SER A 620 -4.57 -14.20 -17.39
C SER A 620 -5.40 -13.45 -16.36
N ALA A 621 -6.70 -13.58 -16.45
CA ALA A 621 -7.63 -13.13 -15.42
C ALA A 621 -8.86 -14.01 -15.42
N PHE A 622 -9.49 -14.13 -14.27
CA PHE A 622 -10.65 -14.99 -14.05
C PHE A 622 -11.56 -14.41 -12.98
N ARG A 623 -12.87 -14.56 -13.16
CA ARG A 623 -13.88 -14.25 -12.15
C ARG A 623 -14.53 -15.54 -11.72
N SER A 624 -14.45 -15.84 -10.41
CA SER A 624 -15.07 -17.04 -9.84
C SER A 624 -16.58 -16.91 -9.71
N ALA A 625 -17.23 -18.03 -9.46
CA ALA A 625 -18.66 -18.08 -9.19
C ALA A 625 -19.05 -17.27 -7.92
N SER A 626 -18.14 -17.12 -6.94
CA SER A 626 -18.33 -16.26 -5.76
C SER A 626 -18.30 -14.77 -6.09
N GLY A 627 -17.75 -14.40 -7.24
CA GLY A 627 -17.55 -13.00 -7.68
C GLY A 627 -16.16 -12.45 -7.41
N ASP A 628 -15.28 -13.24 -6.78
CA ASP A 628 -13.88 -12.86 -6.60
C ASP A 628 -13.15 -12.82 -7.94
N MET A 629 -12.27 -11.86 -8.09
CA MET A 629 -11.43 -11.70 -9.26
C MET A 629 -10.00 -12.15 -9.00
N TYR A 630 -9.42 -12.81 -10.00
CA TYR A 630 -8.06 -13.31 -10.02
C TYR A 630 -7.32 -12.70 -11.20
N PHE A 631 -6.15 -12.13 -10.97
CA PHE A 631 -5.29 -11.57 -12.01
C PHE A 631 -3.87 -12.12 -11.87
N GLY A 632 -3.33 -12.66 -12.95
CA GLY A 632 -1.97 -13.18 -13.01
C GLY A 632 -0.96 -12.10 -13.39
N SER A 633 0.24 -12.24 -12.83
CA SER A 633 1.40 -11.41 -13.13
C SER A 633 2.63 -12.26 -13.44
N ASP A 634 3.78 -11.62 -13.66
CA ASP A 634 5.09 -12.30 -13.80
C ASP A 634 5.60 -12.84 -12.45
N ASN A 635 4.97 -12.45 -11.33
CA ASN A 635 5.35 -12.80 -9.97
C ASN A 635 4.21 -13.49 -9.20
N GLY A 636 3.43 -14.35 -9.86
CA GLY A 636 2.29 -15.02 -9.25
C GLY A 636 0.96 -14.33 -9.56
N PHE A 637 0.03 -14.32 -8.60
CA PHE A 637 -1.30 -13.76 -8.84
C PHE A 637 -1.89 -13.09 -7.59
N ILE A 638 -2.86 -12.22 -7.82
CA ILE A 638 -3.67 -11.59 -6.80
C ILE A 638 -5.12 -12.10 -6.87
N ARG A 639 -5.78 -12.08 -5.72
CA ARG A 639 -7.23 -12.26 -5.57
C ARG A 639 -7.82 -11.06 -4.84
N PHE A 640 -8.99 -10.61 -5.24
CA PHE A 640 -9.77 -9.60 -4.53
C PHE A 640 -11.25 -9.69 -4.86
N ASN A 641 -12.07 -9.09 -4.02
CA ASN A 641 -13.48 -8.88 -4.30
C ASN A 641 -13.72 -7.40 -4.64
N PRO A 642 -14.13 -7.04 -5.86
CA PRO A 642 -14.34 -5.64 -6.26
C PRO A 642 -15.35 -4.90 -5.38
N GLU A 643 -16.34 -5.63 -4.83
CA GLU A 643 -17.40 -5.04 -3.98
C GLU A 643 -16.92 -4.75 -2.56
N ALA A 644 -15.85 -5.40 -2.13
CA ALA A 644 -15.27 -5.24 -0.79
C ALA A 644 -14.14 -4.18 -0.75
N LEU A 645 -13.71 -3.67 -1.90
CA LEU A 645 -12.68 -2.63 -1.95
C LEU A 645 -13.17 -1.34 -1.30
N PRO A 646 -12.43 -0.79 -0.31
CA PRO A 646 -12.81 0.46 0.32
C PRO A 646 -12.73 1.61 -0.69
N ARG A 647 -13.84 2.26 -0.93
CA ARG A 647 -13.89 3.49 -1.72
C ARG A 647 -13.64 4.65 -0.78
N THR A 648 -12.39 5.07 -0.64
CA THR A 648 -12.04 6.22 0.19
C THR A 648 -12.41 7.50 -0.53
N SER A 649 -13.29 8.29 0.10
CA SER A 649 -13.67 9.64 -0.37
C SER A 649 -12.70 10.74 0.07
N ASN A 650 -11.50 10.40 0.51
CA ASN A 650 -10.54 11.38 1.02
C ASN A 650 -9.99 12.22 -0.13
N ILE A 651 -10.43 13.47 -0.19
CA ILE A 651 -9.88 14.45 -1.14
C ILE A 651 -8.46 14.80 -0.65
N PRO A 652 -7.41 14.57 -1.44
CA PRO A 652 -6.05 14.89 -1.03
C PRO A 652 -5.88 16.40 -0.89
N SER A 653 -5.15 16.82 0.12
CA SER A 653 -4.69 18.21 0.22
C SER A 653 -3.59 18.45 -0.81
N VAL A 654 -3.73 19.52 -1.59
CA VAL A 654 -2.70 19.98 -2.51
C VAL A 654 -1.90 21.10 -1.84
N VAL A 655 -0.60 20.88 -1.70
CA VAL A 655 0.33 21.85 -1.13
C VAL A 655 1.32 22.30 -2.20
N LEU A 656 1.55 23.60 -2.29
CA LEU A 656 2.58 24.18 -3.16
C LEU A 656 3.94 24.00 -2.48
N SER A 657 4.70 23.00 -2.90
CA SER A 657 5.91 22.54 -2.19
C SER A 657 7.17 23.32 -2.54
N SER A 658 7.32 23.77 -3.79
CA SER A 658 8.45 24.61 -4.19
C SER A 658 8.16 25.38 -5.48
N MET A 659 8.93 26.43 -5.72
CA MET A 659 8.94 27.18 -6.95
C MET A 659 10.35 27.22 -7.53
N GLN A 660 10.47 27.01 -8.83
CA GLN A 660 11.73 27.15 -9.57
C GLN A 660 11.72 28.44 -10.39
N ILE A 661 12.83 29.14 -10.42
CA ILE A 661 13.07 30.29 -11.28
C ILE A 661 14.34 30.00 -12.08
N GLY A 662 14.21 29.83 -13.40
CA GLY A 662 15.27 29.26 -14.21
C GLY A 662 15.65 27.86 -13.72
N ASP A 663 16.95 27.69 -13.44
CA ASP A 663 17.49 26.39 -12.98
C ASP A 663 17.62 26.26 -11.45
N HIS A 664 17.10 27.23 -10.69
CA HIS A 664 17.28 27.28 -9.24
C HIS A 664 15.96 27.27 -8.49
N GLU A 665 15.92 26.57 -7.34
CA GLU A 665 14.80 26.64 -6.42
C GLU A 665 14.78 28.01 -5.73
N ALA A 666 13.64 28.70 -5.85
CA ALA A 666 13.44 30.02 -5.26
C ALA A 666 13.25 29.90 -3.74
N ARG A 667 13.91 30.81 -2.99
CA ARG A 667 13.73 30.91 -1.53
C ARG A 667 12.97 32.20 -1.20
N PHE A 668 11.98 32.07 -0.35
CA PHE A 668 11.13 33.16 0.08
C PHE A 668 11.30 33.43 1.60
N ALA A 669 10.84 34.60 2.04
CA ALA A 669 10.85 34.96 3.48
C ALA A 669 9.78 34.21 4.29
N GLU A 670 8.73 33.76 3.61
CA GLU A 670 7.64 32.97 4.18
C GLU A 670 7.47 31.69 3.34
N ASN A 671 6.85 30.68 3.94
CA ASN A 671 6.51 29.46 3.23
C ASN A 671 5.64 29.78 2.01
N LEU A 672 6.02 29.21 0.89
CA LEU A 672 5.39 29.45 -0.41
C LEU A 672 3.87 29.16 -0.40
N ASP A 673 3.47 28.13 0.33
CA ASP A 673 2.07 27.71 0.45
C ASP A 673 1.19 28.75 1.20
N LEU A 674 1.79 29.59 2.03
CA LEU A 674 1.11 30.65 2.78
C LEU A 674 1.09 32.00 2.04
N MET A 675 1.85 32.12 0.95
CA MET A 675 1.97 33.38 0.22
C MET A 675 0.75 33.61 -0.66
N SER A 676 0.09 34.74 -0.48
CA SER A 676 -1.02 35.19 -1.33
C SER A 676 -0.58 35.83 -2.64
N LYS A 677 0.68 36.26 -2.72
CA LYS A 677 1.25 36.94 -3.88
C LYS A 677 2.76 36.74 -3.99
N ILE A 678 3.20 36.42 -5.20
CA ILE A 678 4.61 36.35 -5.57
C ILE A 678 4.87 37.46 -6.63
N SER A 679 5.96 38.19 -6.48
CA SER A 679 6.40 39.17 -7.45
C SER A 679 7.73 38.73 -8.05
N LEU A 680 7.78 38.64 -9.37
CA LEU A 680 8.98 38.29 -10.12
C LEU A 680 9.48 39.48 -10.94
N ASP A 681 10.78 39.60 -11.01
CA ASP A 681 11.41 40.61 -11.89
C ASP A 681 11.24 40.21 -13.36
N ARG A 682 11.38 41.18 -14.26
CA ARG A 682 11.21 40.99 -15.70
C ARG A 682 12.14 39.92 -16.28
N GLU A 683 13.33 39.73 -15.71
CA GLU A 683 14.33 38.75 -16.13
C GLU A 683 13.95 37.33 -15.71
N ASN A 684 13.11 37.20 -14.67
CA ASN A 684 12.66 35.92 -14.08
C ASN A 684 11.31 35.48 -14.63
N ASN A 685 11.12 35.58 -15.96
CA ASN A 685 9.87 35.29 -16.65
C ASN A 685 9.66 33.81 -17.01
N SER A 686 10.60 32.95 -16.64
CA SER A 686 10.51 31.49 -16.81
C SER A 686 10.59 30.85 -15.43
N PHE A 687 9.49 30.18 -15.03
CA PHE A 687 9.35 29.64 -13.68
C PHE A 687 8.48 28.38 -13.68
N GLY A 688 8.63 27.58 -12.64
CA GLY A 688 7.85 26.37 -12.42
C GLY A 688 7.37 26.25 -10.99
N PHE A 689 6.30 25.48 -10.80
CA PHE A 689 5.73 25.14 -9.50
C PHE A 689 5.72 23.64 -9.34
N ASN A 690 6.10 23.16 -8.15
CA ASN A 690 5.98 21.78 -7.73
C ASN A 690 4.92 21.65 -6.63
N PHE A 691 4.13 20.60 -6.70
CA PHE A 691 3.03 20.36 -5.79
C PHE A 691 3.23 19.03 -5.07
N SER A 692 2.88 18.96 -3.80
CA SER A 692 2.73 17.74 -3.04
C SER A 692 1.25 17.43 -2.84
N LEU A 693 0.90 16.16 -3.03
CA LEU A 693 -0.46 15.66 -2.78
C LEU A 693 -0.42 14.87 -1.48
N LEU A 694 -1.00 15.44 -0.45
CA LEU A 694 -1.02 14.84 0.87
C LEU A 694 -2.33 14.06 1.06
N GLY A 695 -2.23 12.76 0.91
CA GLY A 695 -3.27 11.75 1.07
C GLY A 695 -2.63 10.41 0.77
N LEU A 696 -2.24 9.70 1.84
CA LEU A 696 -1.44 8.47 1.73
C LEU A 696 -2.26 7.26 1.31
N SER A 697 -3.59 7.35 1.41
CA SER A 697 -4.51 6.27 1.09
C SER A 697 -4.78 6.06 -0.41
N ALA A 698 -4.47 7.07 -1.26
CA ALA A 698 -4.71 6.98 -2.71
C ALA A 698 -3.82 7.95 -3.51
N PRO A 699 -2.48 7.78 -3.52
CA PRO A 699 -1.58 8.80 -4.06
C PRO A 699 -1.61 9.00 -5.57
N PHE A 700 -2.19 8.09 -6.36
CA PHE A 700 -2.10 8.12 -7.83
C PHE A 700 -3.42 8.29 -8.60
N SER A 701 -4.58 8.16 -7.96
CA SER A 701 -5.89 8.30 -8.63
C SER A 701 -6.39 9.74 -8.77
N ASN A 702 -5.70 10.66 -8.10
CA ASN A 702 -6.18 12.03 -8.00
C ASN A 702 -5.91 12.80 -9.29
N LYS A 703 -6.97 13.26 -9.94
CA LYS A 703 -6.87 14.26 -10.99
C LYS A 703 -6.35 15.54 -10.39
N VAL A 704 -5.15 15.95 -10.78
CA VAL A 704 -4.60 17.25 -10.38
C VAL A 704 -4.44 18.10 -11.61
N GLN A 705 -5.11 19.25 -11.57
CA GLN A 705 -5.09 20.19 -12.68
C GLN A 705 -4.64 21.55 -12.18
N CYS A 706 -3.85 22.23 -12.98
CA CYS A 706 -3.49 23.63 -12.76
C CYS A 706 -3.91 24.52 -13.91
N LEU A 707 -4.08 25.79 -13.61
CA LEU A 707 -4.39 26.85 -14.57
C LEU A 707 -3.70 28.13 -14.14
N LEU A 708 -2.84 28.67 -14.97
CA LEU A 708 -2.35 30.05 -14.80
C LEU A 708 -3.33 31.00 -15.48
N GLU A 709 -4.32 31.46 -14.73
CA GLU A 709 -5.39 32.35 -15.22
C GLU A 709 -4.80 33.67 -15.72
N GLY A 710 -5.17 34.07 -16.92
CA GLY A 710 -4.59 35.20 -17.64
C GLY A 710 -3.50 34.84 -18.62
N TYR A 711 -2.96 33.60 -18.57
CA TYR A 711 -1.98 33.07 -19.49
C TYR A 711 -2.52 31.86 -20.27
N GLU A 712 -3.20 30.94 -19.59
CA GLU A 712 -3.79 29.74 -20.16
C GLU A 712 -5.31 29.88 -20.32
N SER A 713 -5.87 29.23 -21.34
CA SER A 713 -7.31 29.21 -21.62
C SER A 713 -8.02 27.95 -21.11
N SER A 714 -7.28 26.91 -20.74
CA SER A 714 -7.81 25.62 -20.26
C SER A 714 -6.94 25.04 -19.14
N TRP A 715 -7.57 24.21 -18.32
CA TRP A 715 -6.88 23.46 -17.27
C TRP A 715 -5.87 22.48 -17.86
N ARG A 716 -4.67 22.48 -17.29
CA ARG A 716 -3.59 21.54 -17.63
C ARG A 716 -3.55 20.43 -16.61
N ASP A 717 -3.53 19.18 -17.04
CA ASP A 717 -3.30 18.05 -16.18
C ASP A 717 -1.84 17.97 -15.74
N ILE A 718 -1.64 17.78 -14.44
CA ILE A 718 -0.31 17.65 -13.82
C ILE A 718 -0.22 16.44 -12.88
N ALA A 719 -1.17 15.51 -12.96
CA ALA A 719 -1.23 14.36 -12.05
C ALA A 719 0.05 13.51 -12.08
N ALA A 720 0.60 13.26 -13.27
CA ALA A 720 1.80 12.45 -13.45
C ALA A 720 3.09 13.16 -12.99
N THR A 721 3.21 14.46 -13.27
CA THR A 721 4.45 15.20 -13.01
C THR A 721 4.47 15.90 -11.66
N LYS A 722 3.29 16.19 -11.10
CA LYS A 722 3.09 17.04 -9.92
C LYS A 722 3.84 18.38 -10.02
N SER A 723 4.12 18.81 -11.24
CA SER A 723 4.85 20.03 -11.55
C SER A 723 4.35 20.68 -12.83
N VAL A 724 4.50 22.00 -12.91
CA VAL A 724 4.19 22.79 -14.10
C VAL A 724 5.24 23.84 -14.34
N PHE A 725 5.65 24.00 -15.61
CA PHE A 725 6.63 25.03 -16.01
C PHE A 725 6.02 25.98 -17.04
N TYR A 726 6.32 27.24 -16.86
CA TYR A 726 5.95 28.35 -17.75
C TYR A 726 7.20 29.07 -18.25
N TYR A 727 7.26 29.32 -19.53
CA TYR A 727 8.42 29.92 -20.19
C TYR A 727 8.05 31.24 -20.85
N ASN A 728 8.91 32.24 -20.67
CA ASN A 728 8.75 33.56 -21.29
C ASN A 728 7.37 34.20 -21.05
N VAL A 729 6.88 34.12 -19.81
CA VAL A 729 5.59 34.70 -19.44
C VAL A 729 5.65 36.20 -19.56
N PRO A 730 4.75 36.88 -20.34
CA PRO A 730 4.73 38.33 -20.47
C PRO A 730 4.52 39.02 -19.13
N PRO A 731 4.99 40.27 -18.95
CA PRO A 731 4.66 41.06 -17.76
C PRO A 731 3.16 41.20 -17.61
N GLY A 732 2.63 40.90 -16.43
CA GLY A 732 1.19 40.90 -16.14
C GLY A 732 0.88 40.46 -14.73
N GLN A 733 -0.41 40.39 -14.42
CA GLN A 733 -0.92 39.79 -13.19
C GLN A 733 -1.65 38.51 -13.56
N TYR A 734 -1.25 37.43 -12.92
CA TYR A 734 -1.73 36.10 -13.16
C TYR A 734 -2.22 35.47 -11.87
N ARG A 735 -3.13 34.50 -11.95
CA ARG A 735 -3.58 33.76 -10.78
C ARG A 735 -3.34 32.26 -11.04
N LEU A 736 -2.47 31.65 -10.24
CA LEU A 736 -2.32 30.20 -10.25
C LEU A 736 -3.51 29.57 -9.51
N ARG A 737 -4.21 28.68 -10.19
CA ARG A 737 -5.27 27.86 -9.63
C ARG A 737 -4.85 26.40 -9.72
N VAL A 738 -5.05 25.68 -8.65
CA VAL A 738 -4.82 24.24 -8.59
C VAL A 738 -6.07 23.58 -8.03
N ARG A 739 -6.44 22.45 -8.59
CA ARG A 739 -7.52 21.61 -8.08
C ARG A 739 -7.13 20.15 -8.11
N ALA A 740 -7.50 19.44 -7.07
CA ALA A 740 -7.47 17.99 -7.03
C ALA A 740 -8.91 17.48 -6.95
N GLN A 741 -9.15 16.35 -7.59
CA GLN A 741 -10.43 15.66 -7.57
C GLN A 741 -10.12 14.20 -7.27
N SER A 742 -10.73 13.64 -6.21
CA SER A 742 -10.85 12.20 -6.05
C SER A 742 -11.98 11.69 -6.93
N ASP A 743 -11.81 10.58 -7.59
CA ASP A 743 -12.87 9.97 -8.38
C ASP A 743 -14.02 9.44 -7.52
#